data_217f412ff6370bb2e895dcb8b25b82b4
#
_entry.id   217f412ff6370bb2e895dcb8b25b82b4
#
_cell.length_a   1.000
_cell.length_b   1.000
_cell.length_c   1.000
_cell.angle_alpha   90.00
_cell.angle_beta   90.00
_cell.angle_gamma   90.00
#
_symmetry.space_group_name_H-M   'P 1'
#
loop_
_entity.id
_entity.type
_entity.pdbx_description
1 polymer ?
#
loop_
_entity_poly.entity_id
_entity_poly.type
_entity_poly.pdbx_seq_one_letter_code
_entity_poly.pdbx_strand_id
1 'polypeptide(L)'
;MHILIKDNKNIADKTVTRMNSLRAIALAMSALLFLFCFSGCSGEEEASREADTNVFNLFMEAIRQRQYIEAYSFINDSIALDRGEVSFSSKSSNALTTQEFAERYDEVYDMLGIISMSYSIISDTRNGSKRTIEYTQVYESESLGSFDASGTATLVLENNAWKVSWSPALIFSEMGWDDAVAYSRLNAKRGDILAGNEIVAETVDLVTVYALLSEFADKDTLYARIIELEDLYSEAENQLSAFSDWNELSESEKQGKISSLANELAAERLPSYMKDYSLFKQICADGIETTFIALNDAVGMDRETFDKKLEHVYGSDGSCTLAQYYPDEIDGDTLEKLDNITGIHVAMKNYGTARYYPYGTTLSHIIGYVSHADESDVEIFNTDRDPLDGLYTLDSIVGKSGIERKYETTLRGKDGYKYFIKGSDGRNIRTLCVKEKEDGLDVNLTIDLELQQYTEKLLDLVIYGEDFTGAVVVMNPVTGAVEAIASYPDYDLNSITRGESGYYSSLIEDSRTPLVNKAVNGSYPPGSTFKAFVAAAALDQNVVSADYVFTGEIINDYWTPTGYGRWIWPAIKRSRVFNRTQPTNMTNAMLHSDNIYFADLALKTGADRFLSYMSGIGMGERAPFELTTSKSQIIGANTAMNYKLLADSGYGQGEVLISPLQLATMFCAFRNEGNIPTPYITYSIYKTEGIKHICVETVSPSVWIPNAISESTVNQIVPMLEGVMDPEKNGTGRKLRVPDCVIAGKTGTAELDAAKTRAISWFVGFRMGMENVEDERLVLVMFDVPYTDEYTSLKFDVARELLKLETFGDPNELFSGEE
;
A
#
# COMPACT_ATOMS: atom_id res chain seq x y z
N MET A 1 30.85 -13.95 3.74
CA MET A 1 30.10 -14.10 2.48
C MET A 1 30.56 -15.28 1.60
N HIS A 2 31.57 -16.04 1.99
CA HIS A 2 32.05 -17.24 1.25
C HIS A 2 31.74 -18.57 1.91
N ILE A 3 31.08 -18.59 3.06
CA ILE A 3 30.72 -19.80 3.81
C ILE A 3 29.22 -20.15 3.67
N LEU A 4 28.36 -19.17 3.38
CA LEU A 4 26.91 -19.38 3.19
C LEU A 4 26.49 -19.86 1.79
N ILE A 5 27.38 -19.84 0.79
CA ILE A 5 27.08 -20.30 -0.59
C ILE A 5 27.30 -21.81 -0.75
N LYS A 6 28.03 -22.46 0.18
CA LYS A 6 28.30 -23.90 0.10
C LYS A 6 27.18 -24.78 0.66
N ASP A 7 26.38 -24.26 1.60
CA ASP A 7 25.33 -25.06 2.23
C ASP A 7 24.01 -25.09 1.40
N ASN A 8 23.72 -24.05 0.65
CA ASN A 8 22.54 -24.03 -0.22
C ASN A 8 22.65 -24.92 -1.48
N LYS A 9 23.85 -25.18 -1.97
CA LYS A 9 24.05 -26.13 -3.08
C LYS A 9 23.83 -27.58 -2.66
N ASN A 10 24.16 -27.92 -1.41
CA ASN A 10 23.95 -29.27 -0.89
C ASN A 10 22.49 -29.59 -0.55
N ILE A 11 21.66 -28.59 -0.30
CA ILE A 11 20.22 -28.76 -0.05
C ILE A 11 19.49 -28.93 -1.39
N ALA A 12 19.82 -28.11 -2.40
CA ALA A 12 19.23 -28.23 -3.74
C ALA A 12 19.55 -29.57 -4.40
N ASP A 13 20.80 -30.06 -4.31
CA ASP A 13 21.18 -31.37 -4.87
C ASP A 13 20.53 -32.55 -4.16
N LYS A 14 20.27 -32.46 -2.85
CA LYS A 14 19.55 -33.52 -2.11
C LYS A 14 18.04 -33.55 -2.42
N THR A 15 17.46 -32.41 -2.74
CA THR A 15 16.03 -32.30 -3.12
C THR A 15 15.80 -32.84 -4.52
N VAL A 16 16.66 -32.48 -5.48
CA VAL A 16 16.62 -33.00 -6.86
C VAL A 16 16.89 -34.53 -6.89
N THR A 17 17.81 -35.03 -6.07
CA THR A 17 18.09 -36.48 -6.00
C THR A 17 16.94 -37.25 -5.37
N ARG A 18 16.23 -36.67 -4.39
CA ARG A 18 15.01 -37.27 -3.79
C ARG A 18 13.82 -37.26 -4.74
N MET A 19 13.64 -36.18 -5.51
CA MET A 19 12.58 -36.11 -6.54
C MET A 19 12.82 -37.12 -7.66
N ASN A 20 14.06 -37.29 -8.10
CA ASN A 20 14.39 -38.27 -9.15
C ASN A 20 14.25 -39.72 -8.66
N SER A 21 14.50 -40.04 -7.38
CA SER A 21 14.25 -41.36 -6.81
C SER A 21 12.76 -41.65 -6.63
N LEU A 22 11.94 -40.66 -6.28
CA LEU A 22 10.48 -40.81 -6.22
C LEU A 22 9.84 -40.97 -7.60
N ARG A 23 10.36 -40.29 -8.62
CA ARG A 23 9.96 -40.50 -10.03
C ARG A 23 10.32 -41.89 -10.56
N ALA A 24 11.48 -42.40 -10.20
CA ALA A 24 11.88 -43.77 -10.56
C ALA A 24 11.02 -44.83 -9.87
N ILE A 25 10.61 -44.62 -8.63
CA ILE A 25 9.73 -45.55 -7.89
C ILE A 25 8.29 -45.49 -8.43
N ALA A 26 7.79 -44.30 -8.81
CA ALA A 26 6.45 -44.17 -9.43
C ALA A 26 6.41 -44.84 -10.81
N LEU A 27 7.46 -44.71 -11.63
CA LEU A 27 7.59 -45.40 -12.92
C LEU A 27 7.74 -46.92 -12.77
N ALA A 28 8.42 -47.40 -11.73
CA ALA A 28 8.53 -48.86 -11.46
C ALA A 28 7.22 -49.44 -10.94
N MET A 29 6.44 -48.71 -10.14
CA MET A 29 5.12 -49.13 -9.69
C MET A 29 4.07 -49.18 -10.78
N SER A 30 4.09 -48.22 -11.71
CA SER A 30 3.18 -48.21 -12.88
C SER A 30 3.50 -49.38 -13.84
N ALA A 31 4.77 -49.72 -14.03
CA ALA A 31 5.19 -50.86 -14.81
C ALA A 31 4.82 -52.25 -14.17
N LEU A 32 4.77 -52.35 -12.84
CA LEU A 32 4.34 -53.59 -12.13
C LEU A 32 2.82 -53.77 -12.15
N LEU A 33 2.02 -52.67 -12.19
CA LEU A 33 0.56 -52.80 -12.34
C LEU A 33 0.13 -53.26 -13.74
N PHE A 34 0.94 -53.01 -14.77
CA PHE A 34 0.69 -53.46 -16.15
C PHE A 34 0.91 -54.97 -16.37
N LEU A 35 1.59 -55.67 -15.47
CA LEU A 35 1.94 -57.12 -15.63
C LEU A 35 0.95 -58.05 -14.92
N PHE A 36 -0.05 -57.58 -14.22
CA PHE A 36 -0.98 -58.44 -13.46
C PHE A 36 -2.39 -58.56 -14.10
N CYS A 37 -2.63 -58.01 -15.32
CA CYS A 37 -3.97 -58.08 -15.98
C CYS A 37 -4.04 -59.01 -17.19
N PHE A 38 -3.12 -59.99 -17.33
CA PHE A 38 -3.26 -60.99 -18.41
C PHE A 38 -3.29 -62.42 -17.82
N SER A 39 -4.44 -62.84 -17.33
CA SER A 39 -4.81 -64.28 -17.40
C SER A 39 -6.29 -64.50 -17.00
N GLY A 40 -7.11 -64.82 -17.98
CA GLY A 40 -8.47 -65.40 -17.77
C GLY A 40 -9.38 -65.24 -18.98
N CYS A 41 -9.54 -66.30 -19.71
CA CYS A 41 -10.43 -66.45 -20.88
C CYS A 41 -11.89 -66.18 -20.60
N SER A 42 -12.58 -65.55 -21.57
CA SER A 42 -13.79 -66.07 -22.19
C SER A 42 -14.47 -64.99 -23.10
N GLY A 43 -14.81 -65.32 -24.32
CA GLY A 43 -15.85 -64.68 -25.10
C GLY A 43 -15.39 -63.62 -26.09
N GLU A 44 -15.63 -63.92 -27.38
CA GLU A 44 -15.47 -62.96 -28.51
C GLU A 44 -16.28 -61.66 -28.35
N GLU A 45 -17.32 -61.65 -27.51
CA GLU A 45 -18.06 -60.39 -27.19
C GLU A 45 -17.32 -59.46 -26.21
N GLU A 46 -16.49 -59.95 -25.25
CA GLU A 46 -15.67 -59.15 -24.36
C GLU A 46 -14.46 -58.56 -25.08
N ALA A 47 -13.83 -59.31 -25.99
CA ALA A 47 -12.70 -58.81 -26.78
C ALA A 47 -13.11 -57.67 -27.73
N SER A 48 -14.36 -57.67 -28.24
CA SER A 48 -14.94 -56.59 -29.03
C SER A 48 -15.21 -55.34 -28.17
N ARG A 49 -15.63 -55.50 -26.90
CA ARG A 49 -15.86 -54.37 -25.98
C ARG A 49 -14.54 -53.71 -25.51
N GLU A 50 -13.51 -54.52 -25.23
CA GLU A 50 -12.18 -54.00 -24.87
C GLU A 50 -11.54 -53.21 -26.03
N ALA A 51 -11.64 -53.74 -27.27
CA ALA A 51 -11.09 -53.02 -28.43
C ALA A 51 -11.79 -51.72 -28.74
N ASP A 52 -13.09 -51.66 -28.49
CA ASP A 52 -13.95 -50.53 -28.78
C ASP A 52 -13.79 -49.40 -27.77
N THR A 53 -13.54 -49.66 -26.49
CA THR A 53 -13.26 -48.64 -25.46
C THR A 53 -11.86 -48.08 -25.60
N ASN A 54 -10.98 -48.80 -26.26
CA ASN A 54 -9.58 -48.42 -26.43
C ASN A 54 -9.39 -47.08 -27.20
N VAL A 55 -10.24 -46.76 -28.19
CA VAL A 55 -10.08 -45.52 -28.97
C VAL A 55 -10.33 -44.27 -28.11
N PHE A 56 -11.36 -44.31 -27.26
CA PHE A 56 -11.57 -43.20 -26.31
C PHE A 56 -10.43 -43.06 -25.30
N ASN A 57 -9.96 -44.18 -24.76
CA ASN A 57 -8.82 -44.20 -23.83
C ASN A 57 -7.56 -43.72 -24.52
N LEU A 58 -7.28 -44.10 -25.79
CA LEU A 58 -6.13 -43.62 -26.54
C LEU A 58 -6.22 -42.12 -26.80
N PHE A 59 -7.44 -41.63 -27.15
CA PHE A 59 -7.66 -40.20 -27.30
C PHE A 59 -7.41 -39.42 -26.01
N MET A 60 -8.00 -39.84 -24.88
CA MET A 60 -7.86 -39.18 -23.59
C MET A 60 -6.42 -39.26 -23.07
N GLU A 61 -5.73 -40.38 -23.30
CA GLU A 61 -4.32 -40.52 -22.93
C GLU A 61 -3.41 -39.59 -23.75
N ALA A 62 -3.66 -39.45 -25.04
CA ALA A 62 -2.95 -38.51 -25.89
C ALA A 62 -3.21 -37.05 -25.44
N ILE A 63 -4.46 -36.70 -25.08
CA ILE A 63 -4.76 -35.38 -24.48
C ILE A 63 -4.02 -35.21 -23.17
N ARG A 64 -4.04 -36.18 -22.27
CA ARG A 64 -3.35 -36.16 -20.99
C ARG A 64 -1.84 -35.91 -21.14
N GLN A 65 -1.23 -36.45 -22.19
CA GLN A 65 0.20 -36.30 -22.50
C GLN A 65 0.49 -35.08 -23.39
N ARG A 66 -0.50 -34.26 -23.72
CA ARG A 66 -0.42 -33.12 -24.66
C ARG A 66 0.09 -33.54 -26.05
N GLN A 67 -0.19 -34.79 -26.47
CA GLN A 67 0.13 -35.32 -27.78
C GLN A 67 -1.01 -35.03 -28.77
N TYR A 68 -1.27 -33.75 -29.04
CA TYR A 68 -2.47 -33.32 -29.77
C TYR A 68 -2.53 -33.83 -31.19
N ILE A 69 -1.40 -34.02 -31.90
CA ILE A 69 -1.34 -34.63 -33.23
C ILE A 69 -1.87 -36.06 -33.16
N GLU A 70 -1.47 -36.82 -32.14
CA GLU A 70 -1.98 -38.19 -31.94
C GLU A 70 -3.46 -38.19 -31.58
N ALA A 71 -3.87 -37.34 -30.63
CA ALA A 71 -5.30 -37.20 -30.24
C ALA A 71 -6.16 -36.85 -31.45
N TYR A 72 -5.75 -35.88 -32.28
CA TYR A 72 -6.44 -35.49 -33.51
C TYR A 72 -6.60 -36.61 -34.48
N SER A 73 -5.69 -37.61 -34.55
CA SER A 73 -5.80 -38.76 -35.40
C SER A 73 -7.01 -39.66 -35.07
N PHE A 74 -7.56 -39.57 -33.88
CA PHE A 74 -8.77 -40.35 -33.45
C PHE A 74 -10.08 -39.61 -33.71
N ILE A 75 -10.07 -38.33 -34.14
CA ILE A 75 -11.28 -37.54 -34.43
C ILE A 75 -11.93 -38.00 -35.74
N ASN A 76 -13.25 -37.90 -35.87
CA ASN A 76 -14.01 -38.29 -37.08
C ASN A 76 -13.78 -37.31 -38.26
N ASP A 77 -13.88 -37.83 -39.49
CA ASP A 77 -13.50 -37.09 -40.71
C ASP A 77 -14.38 -35.87 -41.01
N SER A 78 -15.61 -35.81 -40.49
CA SER A 78 -16.52 -34.65 -40.68
C SER A 78 -16.05 -33.40 -39.86
N ILE A 79 -15.19 -33.58 -38.89
CA ILE A 79 -14.64 -32.50 -38.04
C ILE A 79 -13.17 -32.21 -38.41
N ALA A 80 -12.39 -33.23 -38.74
CA ALA A 80 -10.98 -33.12 -39.05
C ALA A 80 -10.77 -32.68 -40.54
N LEU A 81 -10.15 -31.51 -40.75
CA LEU A 81 -9.90 -30.93 -42.09
C LEU A 81 -8.62 -31.36 -42.78
N ASP A 82 -7.57 -31.66 -42.08
CA ASP A 82 -6.23 -31.89 -42.62
C ASP A 82 -5.83 -33.37 -42.68
N ARG A 83 -6.85 -34.25 -42.68
CA ARG A 83 -6.62 -35.67 -42.98
C ARG A 83 -6.67 -35.89 -44.48
N GLY A 84 -5.49 -36.04 -45.13
CA GLY A 84 -5.31 -36.18 -46.56
C GLY A 84 -6.43 -36.97 -47.28
N GLU A 85 -7.01 -36.43 -48.37
CA GLU A 85 -8.04 -36.92 -49.26
C GLU A 85 -9.50 -36.49 -49.03
N VAL A 86 -9.82 -35.65 -48.03
CA VAL A 86 -11.17 -35.07 -47.93
C VAL A 86 -11.30 -33.88 -48.89
N SER A 87 -12.16 -33.99 -49.88
CA SER A 87 -12.41 -32.91 -50.86
C SER A 87 -13.01 -31.70 -50.11
N PHE A 88 -12.39 -30.53 -50.27
CA PHE A 88 -12.78 -29.25 -49.69
C PHE A 88 -14.20 -28.71 -50.02
N SER A 89 -15.04 -29.49 -50.63
CA SER A 89 -16.33 -29.06 -51.12
C SER A 89 -17.46 -29.02 -50.07
N SER A 90 -17.20 -29.45 -48.83
CA SER A 90 -18.18 -29.42 -47.75
C SER A 90 -17.54 -29.02 -46.40
N LYS A 91 -17.01 -27.78 -46.31
CA LYS A 91 -16.55 -27.23 -45.03
C LYS A 91 -17.76 -27.08 -44.11
N SER A 92 -17.87 -27.95 -43.11
CA SER A 92 -18.77 -27.69 -41.96
C SER A 92 -18.24 -26.48 -41.22
N SER A 93 -19.08 -25.59 -40.75
CA SER A 93 -18.68 -24.45 -39.89
C SER A 93 -17.90 -24.89 -38.64
N ASN A 94 -18.00 -26.15 -38.25
CA ASN A 94 -17.43 -26.76 -37.07
C ASN A 94 -16.20 -27.63 -37.36
N ALA A 95 -15.64 -27.60 -38.57
CA ALA A 95 -14.46 -28.37 -38.95
C ALA A 95 -13.17 -27.56 -38.62
N LEU A 96 -12.17 -28.22 -38.06
CA LEU A 96 -10.90 -27.61 -37.61
C LEU A 96 -9.67 -28.40 -38.04
N THR A 97 -8.53 -27.72 -38.11
CA THR A 97 -7.21 -28.30 -38.39
C THR A 97 -6.59 -28.88 -37.13
N THR A 98 -5.51 -29.64 -37.28
CA THR A 98 -4.69 -30.14 -36.17
C THR A 98 -4.16 -28.99 -35.32
N GLN A 99 -3.79 -27.88 -35.94
CA GLN A 99 -3.27 -26.70 -35.24
C GLN A 99 -4.37 -26.04 -34.39
N GLU A 100 -5.54 -25.76 -34.97
CA GLU A 100 -6.68 -25.18 -34.24
C GLU A 100 -7.12 -26.08 -33.06
N PHE A 101 -7.08 -27.40 -33.27
CA PHE A 101 -7.36 -28.35 -32.21
C PHE A 101 -6.36 -28.27 -31.04
N ALA A 102 -5.07 -28.22 -31.36
CA ALA A 102 -4.03 -28.12 -30.35
C ALA A 102 -4.11 -26.79 -29.59
N GLU A 103 -4.24 -25.67 -30.33
CA GLU A 103 -4.37 -24.33 -29.76
C GLU A 103 -5.54 -24.27 -28.80
N ARG A 104 -6.68 -24.91 -29.12
CA ARG A 104 -7.85 -24.91 -28.24
C ARG A 104 -7.60 -25.56 -26.86
N TYR A 105 -6.80 -26.63 -26.82
CA TYR A 105 -6.40 -27.26 -25.55
C TYR A 105 -5.34 -26.44 -24.83
N ASP A 106 -4.34 -25.96 -25.55
CA ASP A 106 -3.25 -25.17 -24.96
C ASP A 106 -3.77 -23.87 -24.36
N GLU A 107 -4.65 -23.13 -25.05
CA GLU A 107 -5.30 -21.94 -24.50
C GLU A 107 -5.99 -22.20 -23.15
N VAL A 108 -6.78 -23.29 -23.08
CA VAL A 108 -7.49 -23.67 -21.85
C VAL A 108 -6.53 -24.12 -20.77
N TYR A 109 -5.57 -24.96 -21.11
CA TYR A 109 -4.61 -25.55 -20.15
C TYR A 109 -3.65 -24.50 -19.60
N ASP A 110 -3.17 -23.61 -20.45
CA ASP A 110 -2.28 -22.54 -20.04
C ASP A 110 -3.04 -21.46 -19.22
N MET A 111 -4.27 -21.09 -19.61
CA MET A 111 -5.12 -20.18 -18.86
C MET A 111 -5.39 -20.67 -17.43
N LEU A 112 -5.61 -21.98 -17.26
CA LEU A 112 -5.93 -22.60 -15.98
C LEU A 112 -4.68 -23.16 -15.27
N GLY A 113 -3.47 -23.05 -15.85
CA GLY A 113 -2.23 -23.59 -15.31
C GLY A 113 -2.29 -25.10 -15.08
N ILE A 114 -2.95 -25.86 -15.97
CA ILE A 114 -3.14 -27.32 -15.79
C ILE A 114 -1.82 -28.04 -15.99
N ILE A 115 -1.38 -28.75 -14.96
CA ILE A 115 -0.14 -29.56 -14.95
C ILE A 115 -0.41 -31.03 -15.22
N SER A 116 -1.58 -31.55 -14.84
CA SER A 116 -2.00 -32.91 -15.15
C SER A 116 -3.52 -33.05 -15.19
N MET A 117 -3.96 -34.11 -15.89
CA MET A 117 -5.38 -34.48 -15.96
C MET A 117 -5.49 -35.99 -15.75
N SER A 118 -6.50 -36.42 -15.03
CA SER A 118 -6.92 -37.82 -14.96
C SER A 118 -8.41 -37.94 -15.36
N TYR A 119 -8.84 -39.13 -15.77
CA TYR A 119 -10.24 -39.34 -16.12
C TYR A 119 -10.71 -40.71 -15.67
N SER A 120 -12.03 -40.87 -15.51
CA SER A 120 -12.69 -42.13 -15.20
C SER A 120 -13.99 -42.25 -15.99
N ILE A 121 -14.20 -43.39 -16.62
CA ILE A 121 -15.43 -43.71 -17.36
C ILE A 121 -16.51 -44.10 -16.36
N ILE A 122 -17.68 -43.44 -16.44
CA ILE A 122 -18.87 -43.73 -15.62
C ILE A 122 -19.77 -44.73 -16.32
N SER A 123 -20.09 -44.50 -17.59
CA SER A 123 -20.96 -45.38 -18.38
C SER A 123 -20.51 -45.45 -19.84
N ASP A 124 -20.85 -46.52 -20.51
CA ASP A 124 -20.55 -46.77 -21.89
C ASP A 124 -21.71 -47.49 -22.55
N THR A 125 -22.42 -46.81 -23.41
CA THR A 125 -23.61 -47.29 -24.07
C THR A 125 -23.47 -47.29 -25.59
N ARG A 126 -23.78 -48.42 -26.25
CA ARG A 126 -23.73 -48.55 -27.72
C ARG A 126 -25.13 -48.59 -28.29
N ASN A 127 -25.36 -47.77 -29.32
CA ASN A 127 -26.58 -47.79 -30.13
C ASN A 127 -26.24 -47.78 -31.63
N GLY A 128 -26.13 -48.96 -32.22
CA GLY A 128 -25.79 -49.15 -33.62
C GLY A 128 -24.35 -48.66 -33.94
N SER A 129 -24.24 -47.66 -34.82
CA SER A 129 -22.96 -47.02 -35.22
C SER A 129 -22.55 -45.86 -34.33
N LYS A 130 -23.26 -45.60 -33.24
CA LYS A 130 -22.91 -44.60 -32.23
C LYS A 130 -22.64 -45.26 -30.89
N ARG A 131 -21.72 -44.68 -30.14
CA ARG A 131 -21.37 -45.04 -28.77
C ARG A 131 -21.30 -43.78 -27.93
N THR A 132 -21.91 -43.82 -26.76
CA THR A 132 -21.90 -42.69 -25.80
C THR A 132 -21.17 -43.11 -24.55
N ILE A 133 -20.13 -42.36 -24.19
CA ILE A 133 -19.30 -42.57 -23.02
C ILE A 133 -19.47 -41.37 -22.08
N GLU A 134 -20.00 -41.62 -20.90
CA GLU A 134 -20.01 -40.64 -19.81
C GLU A 134 -18.77 -40.82 -18.97
N TYR A 135 -18.08 -39.74 -18.65
CA TYR A 135 -16.82 -39.75 -17.92
C TYR A 135 -16.68 -38.53 -17.02
N THR A 136 -15.80 -38.64 -16.04
CA THR A 136 -15.31 -37.51 -15.23
C THR A 136 -13.87 -37.25 -15.56
N GLN A 137 -13.46 -35.99 -15.47
CA GLN A 137 -12.07 -35.52 -15.54
C GLN A 137 -11.73 -34.81 -14.25
N VAL A 138 -10.54 -35.04 -13.74
CA VAL A 138 -9.96 -34.27 -12.64
C VAL A 138 -8.72 -33.59 -13.18
N TYR A 139 -8.71 -32.27 -13.10
CA TYR A 139 -7.59 -31.41 -13.49
C TYR A 139 -6.83 -31.01 -12.26
N GLU A 140 -5.50 -31.12 -12.34
CA GLU A 140 -4.59 -30.58 -11.36
C GLU A 140 -3.94 -29.33 -11.93
N SER A 141 -4.10 -28.21 -11.26
CA SER A 141 -3.48 -26.95 -11.58
C SER A 141 -2.44 -26.60 -10.53
N GLU A 142 -1.31 -26.07 -10.97
CA GLU A 142 -0.25 -25.60 -10.08
C GLU A 142 -0.76 -24.48 -9.15
N SER A 143 -1.68 -23.70 -9.63
CA SER A 143 -2.12 -22.47 -8.98
C SER A 143 -3.53 -22.53 -8.40
N LEU A 144 -4.41 -23.38 -8.96
CA LEU A 144 -5.83 -23.42 -8.61
C LEU A 144 -6.19 -24.67 -7.81
N GLY A 145 -5.20 -25.56 -7.58
CA GLY A 145 -5.45 -26.86 -6.97
C GLY A 145 -6.18 -27.83 -7.88
N SER A 146 -6.90 -28.81 -7.30
CA SER A 146 -7.65 -29.83 -8.02
C SER A 146 -9.08 -29.39 -8.22
N PHE A 147 -9.60 -29.56 -9.45
CA PHE A 147 -11.01 -29.36 -9.76
C PHE A 147 -11.49 -30.40 -10.79
N ASP A 148 -12.78 -30.69 -10.79
CA ASP A 148 -13.37 -31.75 -11.61
C ASP A 148 -14.35 -31.21 -12.66
N ALA A 149 -14.49 -31.95 -13.73
CA ALA A 149 -15.46 -31.75 -14.77
C ALA A 149 -16.06 -33.10 -15.21
N SER A 150 -17.34 -33.12 -15.59
CA SER A 150 -18.01 -34.25 -16.19
C SER A 150 -18.16 -34.01 -17.69
N GLY A 151 -18.07 -35.07 -18.48
CA GLY A 151 -18.21 -35.00 -19.93
C GLY A 151 -18.96 -36.18 -20.51
N THR A 152 -19.44 -36.00 -21.71
CA THR A 152 -20.08 -37.02 -22.53
C THR A 152 -19.41 -37.03 -23.91
N ALA A 153 -18.75 -38.13 -24.24
CA ALA A 153 -18.12 -38.34 -25.53
C ALA A 153 -19.05 -39.18 -26.43
N THR A 154 -19.19 -38.75 -27.67
CA THR A 154 -19.85 -39.58 -28.72
C THR A 154 -18.77 -40.14 -29.63
N LEU A 155 -18.77 -41.46 -29.83
CA LEU A 155 -17.98 -42.13 -30.87
C LEU A 155 -18.86 -42.54 -32.00
N VAL A 156 -18.36 -42.43 -33.21
CA VAL A 156 -19.02 -42.85 -34.46
C VAL A 156 -18.20 -43.90 -35.17
N LEU A 157 -18.85 -44.85 -35.82
CA LEU A 157 -18.17 -45.91 -36.59
C LEU A 157 -18.01 -45.42 -38.03
N GLU A 158 -16.80 -45.11 -38.46
CA GLU A 158 -16.41 -44.69 -39.81
C GLU A 158 -15.40 -45.66 -40.39
N ASN A 159 -15.63 -46.14 -41.60
CA ASN A 159 -14.72 -47.07 -42.36
C ASN A 159 -14.22 -48.24 -41.46
N ASN A 160 -15.16 -48.83 -40.72
CA ASN A 160 -14.89 -49.95 -39.80
C ASN A 160 -13.97 -49.61 -38.59
N ALA A 161 -13.73 -48.34 -38.28
CA ALA A 161 -13.00 -47.85 -37.11
C ALA A 161 -13.88 -46.90 -36.30
N TRP A 162 -13.76 -46.98 -34.98
CA TRP A 162 -14.41 -46.01 -34.11
C TRP A 162 -13.63 -44.70 -34.12
N LYS A 163 -14.30 -43.59 -34.16
CA LYS A 163 -13.77 -42.24 -34.15
C LYS A 163 -14.50 -41.39 -33.10
N VAL A 164 -13.76 -40.47 -32.48
CA VAL A 164 -14.28 -39.50 -31.49
C VAL A 164 -14.96 -38.36 -32.25
N SER A 165 -16.24 -38.16 -32.04
CA SER A 165 -16.99 -36.97 -32.51
C SER A 165 -16.64 -35.80 -31.59
N TRP A 166 -15.51 -35.13 -31.88
CA TRP A 166 -14.98 -34.11 -31.03
C TRP A 166 -15.77 -32.81 -31.11
N SER A 167 -15.90 -32.15 -29.95
CA SER A 167 -16.32 -30.74 -29.82
C SER A 167 -15.69 -30.17 -28.55
N PRO A 168 -15.66 -28.84 -28.38
CA PRO A 168 -15.13 -28.19 -27.13
C PRO A 168 -15.80 -28.72 -25.86
N ALA A 169 -17.01 -29.29 -25.95
CA ALA A 169 -17.69 -29.93 -24.83
C ALA A 169 -16.92 -31.16 -24.26
N LEU A 170 -15.91 -31.67 -24.97
CA LEU A 170 -15.01 -32.69 -24.42
C LEU A 170 -13.92 -32.11 -23.49
N ILE A 171 -13.69 -30.79 -23.53
CA ILE A 171 -12.89 -30.10 -22.57
C ILE A 171 -13.72 -29.79 -21.33
N PHE A 172 -14.82 -29.05 -21.52
CA PHE A 172 -15.84 -28.80 -20.50
C PHE A 172 -17.22 -28.96 -21.12
N SER A 173 -18.12 -29.70 -20.49
CA SER A 173 -19.41 -30.13 -21.04
C SER A 173 -20.31 -29.02 -21.59
N GLU A 174 -20.22 -27.85 -21.04
CA GLU A 174 -21.01 -26.66 -21.40
C GLU A 174 -20.29 -25.76 -22.43
N MET A 175 -19.06 -26.09 -22.85
CA MET A 175 -18.28 -25.27 -23.77
C MET A 175 -18.70 -25.47 -25.22
N GLY A 176 -19.18 -24.42 -25.86
CA GLY A 176 -19.49 -24.37 -27.28
C GLY A 176 -18.28 -24.07 -28.18
N TRP A 177 -18.49 -23.99 -29.48
CA TRP A 177 -17.46 -23.77 -30.50
C TRP A 177 -16.82 -22.38 -30.40
N ASP A 178 -17.63 -21.37 -30.10
CA ASP A 178 -17.24 -19.96 -30.02
C ASP A 178 -17.00 -19.48 -28.57
N ASP A 179 -17.10 -20.38 -27.60
CA ASP A 179 -16.88 -20.05 -26.19
C ASP A 179 -15.41 -20.12 -25.84
N ALA A 180 -14.99 -19.38 -24.80
CA ALA A 180 -13.63 -19.34 -24.33
C ALA A 180 -13.56 -19.47 -22.79
N VAL A 181 -12.45 -19.93 -22.25
CA VAL A 181 -12.16 -19.77 -20.83
C VAL A 181 -11.71 -18.33 -20.61
N ALA A 182 -12.26 -17.70 -19.59
CA ALA A 182 -11.91 -16.35 -19.18
C ALA A 182 -11.78 -16.29 -17.65
N TYR A 183 -11.22 -15.21 -17.15
CA TYR A 183 -11.19 -14.95 -15.71
C TYR A 183 -11.65 -13.53 -15.39
N SER A 184 -12.13 -13.37 -14.17
CA SER A 184 -12.31 -12.06 -13.52
C SER A 184 -11.48 -12.02 -12.26
N ARG A 185 -10.80 -10.90 -12.04
CA ARG A 185 -10.02 -10.64 -10.84
C ARG A 185 -10.96 -10.34 -9.66
N LEU A 186 -10.64 -10.89 -8.51
CA LEU A 186 -11.28 -10.58 -7.23
C LEU A 186 -10.28 -9.74 -6.44
N ASN A 187 -10.45 -8.43 -6.45
CA ASN A 187 -9.51 -7.52 -5.81
C ASN A 187 -9.53 -7.70 -4.29
N ALA A 188 -8.36 -7.83 -3.69
CA ALA A 188 -8.19 -7.77 -2.24
C ALA A 188 -8.49 -6.36 -1.74
N LYS A 189 -9.12 -6.24 -0.57
CA LYS A 189 -9.25 -4.97 0.14
C LYS A 189 -7.92 -4.65 0.81
N ARG A 190 -7.43 -3.41 0.67
CA ARG A 190 -6.28 -2.92 1.41
C ARG A 190 -6.64 -2.82 2.89
N GLY A 191 -5.76 -3.34 3.78
CA GLY A 191 -5.92 -3.31 5.22
C GLY A 191 -5.95 -1.88 5.77
N ASP A 192 -6.53 -1.74 6.95
CA ASP A 192 -6.70 -0.47 7.61
C ASP A 192 -5.45 -0.13 8.44
N ILE A 193 -5.21 1.18 8.69
CA ILE A 193 -4.19 1.65 9.63
C ILE A 193 -4.94 2.25 10.81
N LEU A 194 -4.56 1.83 12.03
CA LEU A 194 -5.23 2.23 13.27
C LEU A 194 -4.25 2.94 14.21
N ALA A 195 -4.79 3.84 15.02
CA ALA A 195 -4.14 4.40 16.20
C ALA A 195 -4.99 4.03 17.41
N GLY A 196 -4.52 3.05 18.19
CA GLY A 196 -5.35 2.43 19.22
C GLY A 196 -6.55 1.68 18.62
N ASN A 197 -7.76 2.17 18.85
CA ASN A 197 -9.00 1.61 18.30
C ASN A 197 -9.57 2.44 17.13
N GLU A 198 -8.96 3.56 16.83
CA GLU A 198 -9.46 4.49 15.81
C GLU A 198 -8.79 4.21 14.46
N ILE A 199 -9.60 4.17 13.41
CA ILE A 199 -9.10 3.98 12.05
C ILE A 199 -8.59 5.32 11.52
N VAL A 200 -7.32 5.39 11.18
CA VAL A 200 -6.68 6.60 10.63
C VAL A 200 -6.42 6.54 9.12
N ALA A 201 -6.53 5.34 8.54
CA ALA A 201 -6.58 5.16 7.09
C ALA A 201 -7.36 3.88 6.75
N GLU A 202 -8.32 3.98 5.85
CA GLU A 202 -9.17 2.87 5.43
C GLU A 202 -9.42 2.85 3.92
N THR A 203 -9.97 1.74 3.43
CA THR A 203 -10.45 1.65 2.05
C THR A 203 -11.97 1.72 2.05
N VAL A 204 -12.51 2.76 1.42
CA VAL A 204 -13.95 3.01 1.32
C VAL A 204 -14.49 2.68 -0.06
N ASP A 205 -15.75 2.25 -0.13
CA ASP A 205 -16.47 2.18 -1.40
C ASP A 205 -16.79 3.59 -1.89
N LEU A 206 -16.54 3.86 -3.18
CA LEU A 206 -16.91 5.12 -3.82
C LEU A 206 -18.37 5.11 -4.24
N VAL A 207 -19.04 6.21 -4.03
CA VAL A 207 -20.37 6.47 -4.60
C VAL A 207 -20.17 6.72 -6.08
N THR A 208 -20.62 5.79 -6.91
CA THR A 208 -20.46 5.86 -8.38
C THR A 208 -21.74 6.26 -9.04
N VAL A 209 -21.71 7.36 -9.78
CA VAL A 209 -22.79 7.85 -10.64
C VAL A 209 -22.51 7.38 -12.06
N TYR A 210 -23.39 6.58 -12.62
CA TYR A 210 -23.25 6.06 -13.97
C TYR A 210 -24.52 6.26 -14.79
N ALA A 211 -24.33 6.35 -16.09
CA ALA A 211 -25.41 6.45 -17.06
C ALA A 211 -25.67 5.10 -17.73
N LEU A 212 -26.94 4.84 -18.06
CA LEU A 212 -27.36 3.80 -18.99
C LEU A 212 -27.97 4.46 -20.23
N LEU A 213 -27.22 4.52 -21.32
CA LEU A 213 -27.70 5.19 -22.55
C LEU A 213 -29.02 4.65 -23.06
N SER A 214 -29.27 3.33 -22.87
CA SER A 214 -30.52 2.69 -23.24
C SER A 214 -31.77 3.25 -22.53
N GLU A 215 -31.59 4.02 -21.48
CA GLU A 215 -32.65 4.61 -20.66
C GLU A 215 -32.83 6.11 -20.87
N PHE A 216 -31.99 6.75 -21.70
CA PHE A 216 -32.09 8.20 -21.97
C PHE A 216 -33.34 8.56 -22.77
N ALA A 217 -33.94 7.58 -23.44
CA ALA A 217 -35.25 7.70 -24.08
C ALA A 217 -35.97 6.33 -24.02
N ASP A 218 -37.29 6.32 -24.22
CA ASP A 218 -38.03 5.05 -24.33
C ASP A 218 -37.61 4.28 -25.59
N LYS A 219 -37.76 2.96 -25.54
CA LYS A 219 -37.35 2.05 -26.62
C LYS A 219 -38.03 2.35 -27.95
N ASP A 220 -39.30 2.73 -27.89
CA ASP A 220 -40.08 3.00 -29.12
C ASP A 220 -39.52 4.23 -29.84
N THR A 221 -39.13 5.25 -29.08
CA THR A 221 -38.45 6.46 -29.60
C THR A 221 -37.11 6.10 -30.25
N LEU A 222 -36.26 5.31 -29.57
CA LEU A 222 -34.97 4.88 -30.11
C LEU A 222 -35.13 4.02 -31.38
N TYR A 223 -36.07 3.07 -31.39
CA TYR A 223 -36.32 2.22 -32.53
C TYR A 223 -36.86 3.00 -33.73
N ALA A 224 -37.83 3.92 -33.49
CA ALA A 224 -38.37 4.76 -34.55
C ALA A 224 -37.27 5.57 -35.25
N ARG A 225 -36.28 6.04 -34.45
CA ARG A 225 -35.16 6.82 -35.00
C ARG A 225 -34.19 5.97 -35.81
N ILE A 226 -33.88 4.76 -35.34
CA ILE A 226 -33.05 3.79 -36.09
C ILE A 226 -33.72 3.40 -37.39
N ILE A 227 -35.02 3.08 -37.34
CA ILE A 227 -35.83 2.69 -38.52
C ILE A 227 -35.77 3.82 -39.56
N GLU A 228 -35.90 5.09 -39.15
CA GLU A 228 -35.83 6.26 -40.04
C GLU A 228 -34.42 6.41 -40.65
N LEU A 229 -33.36 6.35 -39.81
CA LEU A 229 -31.99 6.57 -40.24
C LEU A 229 -31.46 5.49 -41.21
N GLU A 230 -31.85 4.25 -41.01
CA GLU A 230 -31.35 3.10 -41.80
C GLU A 230 -32.38 2.64 -42.87
N ASP A 231 -33.49 3.32 -42.98
CA ASP A 231 -34.60 2.93 -43.91
C ASP A 231 -35.04 1.48 -43.74
N LEU A 232 -35.20 1.03 -42.47
CA LEU A 232 -35.50 -0.37 -42.14
C LEU A 232 -36.86 -0.82 -42.59
N TYR A 233 -37.80 0.08 -42.92
CA TYR A 233 -39.06 -0.29 -43.57
C TYR A 233 -38.82 -0.85 -44.96
N SER A 234 -37.97 -0.26 -45.76
CA SER A 234 -37.58 -0.73 -47.09
C SER A 234 -36.84 -2.06 -47.03
N GLU A 235 -35.94 -2.20 -46.04
CA GLU A 235 -35.20 -3.46 -45.79
C GLU A 235 -36.16 -4.59 -45.40
N ALA A 236 -37.10 -4.35 -44.49
CA ALA A 236 -38.08 -5.33 -44.03
C ALA A 236 -39.02 -5.74 -45.19
N GLU A 237 -39.50 -4.78 -46.02
CA GLU A 237 -40.34 -5.10 -47.19
C GLU A 237 -39.59 -5.98 -48.20
N ASN A 238 -38.29 -5.67 -48.45
CA ASN A 238 -37.48 -6.45 -49.36
C ASN A 238 -37.28 -7.89 -48.85
N GLN A 239 -37.04 -8.08 -47.56
CA GLN A 239 -36.90 -9.41 -46.97
C GLN A 239 -38.20 -10.18 -47.00
N LEU A 240 -39.34 -9.56 -46.66
CA LEU A 240 -40.66 -10.23 -46.63
C LEU A 240 -41.19 -10.51 -48.01
N SER A 241 -40.93 -9.67 -49.01
CA SER A 241 -41.36 -9.86 -50.37
C SER A 241 -40.78 -11.10 -51.07
N ALA A 242 -39.74 -11.66 -50.55
CA ALA A 242 -39.12 -12.90 -51.04
C ALA A 242 -39.93 -14.17 -50.67
N PHE A 243 -40.88 -14.09 -49.76
CA PHE A 243 -41.71 -15.23 -49.36
C PHE A 243 -42.86 -15.45 -50.33
N SER A 244 -43.16 -16.72 -50.63
CA SER A 244 -44.16 -17.14 -51.69
C SER A 244 -45.58 -16.69 -51.42
N ASP A 245 -45.98 -16.54 -50.18
CA ASP A 245 -47.25 -16.12 -49.66
C ASP A 245 -47.45 -14.59 -49.53
N TRP A 246 -46.41 -13.81 -49.78
CA TRP A 246 -46.43 -12.36 -49.61
C TRP A 246 -47.52 -11.68 -50.46
N ASN A 247 -47.70 -12.13 -51.74
CA ASN A 247 -48.68 -11.55 -52.67
C ASN A 247 -50.13 -11.88 -52.31
N GLU A 248 -50.40 -12.83 -51.46
CA GLU A 248 -51.68 -13.22 -50.97
C GLU A 248 -52.21 -12.39 -49.79
N LEU A 249 -51.30 -11.59 -49.12
CA LEU A 249 -51.65 -10.77 -47.99
C LEU A 249 -52.37 -9.49 -48.41
N SER A 250 -53.21 -9.01 -47.52
CA SER A 250 -53.84 -7.69 -47.67
C SER A 250 -52.78 -6.58 -47.36
N GLU A 251 -52.97 -5.35 -47.84
CA GLU A 251 -52.05 -4.22 -47.58
C GLU A 251 -51.89 -3.94 -46.06
N SER A 252 -52.97 -4.12 -45.28
CA SER A 252 -52.90 -3.96 -43.81
C SER A 252 -52.02 -5.04 -43.13
N GLU A 253 -52.11 -6.30 -43.60
CA GLU A 253 -51.32 -7.40 -43.12
C GLU A 253 -49.84 -7.26 -43.53
N LYS A 254 -49.54 -6.77 -44.72
CA LYS A 254 -48.19 -6.44 -45.19
C LYS A 254 -47.60 -5.35 -44.35
N GLN A 255 -48.28 -4.23 -44.10
CA GLN A 255 -47.83 -3.15 -43.28
C GLN A 255 -47.56 -3.59 -41.83
N GLY A 256 -48.43 -4.43 -41.27
CA GLY A 256 -48.25 -5.01 -39.96
C GLY A 256 -46.94 -5.84 -39.84
N LYS A 257 -46.71 -6.71 -40.87
CA LYS A 257 -45.47 -7.53 -40.91
C LYS A 257 -44.20 -6.71 -41.13
N ILE A 258 -44.23 -5.70 -42.02
CA ILE A 258 -43.13 -4.77 -42.28
C ILE A 258 -42.78 -4.04 -40.99
N SER A 259 -43.78 -3.51 -40.29
CA SER A 259 -43.56 -2.77 -39.04
C SER A 259 -42.98 -3.66 -37.95
N SER A 260 -43.45 -4.92 -37.84
CA SER A 260 -42.90 -5.90 -36.88
C SER A 260 -41.44 -6.19 -37.15
N LEU A 261 -41.12 -6.53 -38.42
CA LEU A 261 -39.74 -6.87 -38.79
C LEU A 261 -38.80 -5.65 -38.69
N ALA A 262 -39.26 -4.45 -39.05
CA ALA A 262 -38.47 -3.22 -38.89
C ALA A 262 -38.08 -2.96 -37.41
N ASN A 263 -39.03 -3.22 -36.48
CA ASN A 263 -38.76 -3.11 -35.05
C ASN A 263 -37.75 -4.18 -34.55
N GLU A 264 -37.87 -5.40 -35.08
CA GLU A 264 -36.90 -6.47 -34.75
C GLU A 264 -35.50 -6.10 -35.25
N LEU A 265 -35.37 -5.61 -36.48
CA LEU A 265 -34.10 -5.11 -37.03
C LEU A 265 -33.54 -3.92 -36.24
N ALA A 266 -34.37 -2.99 -35.81
CA ALA A 266 -33.95 -1.87 -34.98
C ALA A 266 -33.42 -2.33 -33.60
N ALA A 267 -34.07 -3.37 -33.02
CA ALA A 267 -33.59 -3.97 -31.77
C ALA A 267 -32.22 -4.63 -31.92
N GLU A 268 -31.95 -5.27 -33.06
CA GLU A 268 -30.64 -5.86 -33.37
C GLU A 268 -29.56 -4.80 -33.61
N ARG A 269 -29.92 -3.64 -34.15
CA ARG A 269 -29.00 -2.52 -34.42
C ARG A 269 -28.66 -1.70 -33.16
N LEU A 270 -29.60 -1.52 -32.24
CA LEU A 270 -29.47 -0.65 -31.05
C LEU A 270 -28.19 -0.85 -30.27
N PRO A 271 -27.69 -2.09 -29.99
CA PRO A 271 -26.42 -2.28 -29.26
C PRO A 271 -25.21 -1.64 -29.95
N SER A 272 -25.23 -1.54 -31.29
CA SER A 272 -24.14 -0.89 -32.04
C SER A 272 -24.15 0.63 -31.86
N TYR A 273 -25.32 1.24 -31.80
CA TYR A 273 -25.47 2.65 -31.49
C TYR A 273 -25.06 2.99 -30.07
N MET A 274 -25.35 2.13 -29.09
CA MET A 274 -25.01 2.36 -27.68
C MET A 274 -23.51 2.22 -27.39
N LYS A 275 -22.75 1.57 -28.26
CA LYS A 275 -21.28 1.44 -28.09
C LYS A 275 -20.47 2.62 -28.62
N ASP A 276 -21.10 3.51 -29.39
CA ASP A 276 -20.46 4.66 -30.00
C ASP A 276 -21.31 5.88 -29.75
N TYR A 277 -20.79 6.79 -28.92
CA TYR A 277 -21.49 8.01 -28.54
C TYR A 277 -21.85 8.90 -29.72
N SER A 278 -21.04 8.94 -30.78
CA SER A 278 -21.32 9.72 -31.99
C SER A 278 -22.52 9.16 -32.79
N LEU A 279 -22.69 7.85 -32.78
CA LEU A 279 -23.85 7.20 -33.33
C LEU A 279 -25.09 7.37 -32.42
N PHE A 280 -24.90 7.22 -31.10
CA PHE A 280 -26.00 7.38 -30.15
C PHE A 280 -26.61 8.79 -30.20
N LYS A 281 -25.79 9.85 -30.36
CA LYS A 281 -26.29 11.21 -30.60
C LYS A 281 -27.26 11.34 -31.75
N GLN A 282 -27.17 10.50 -32.78
CA GLN A 282 -28.07 10.56 -33.95
C GLN A 282 -29.46 10.08 -33.63
N ILE A 283 -29.61 9.18 -32.65
CA ILE A 283 -30.89 8.57 -32.27
C ILE A 283 -31.49 9.15 -30.98
N CYS A 284 -30.71 9.87 -30.15
CA CYS A 284 -31.16 10.27 -28.82
C CYS A 284 -30.70 11.70 -28.41
N ALA A 285 -30.62 12.67 -29.32
CA ALA A 285 -30.17 14.01 -29.03
C ALA A 285 -30.95 14.73 -27.90
N ASP A 286 -32.28 14.63 -27.92
CA ASP A 286 -33.14 15.28 -26.92
C ASP A 286 -32.99 14.61 -25.53
N GLY A 287 -32.85 13.30 -25.49
CA GLY A 287 -32.60 12.54 -24.25
C GLY A 287 -31.28 12.95 -23.60
N ILE A 288 -30.21 13.03 -24.43
CA ILE A 288 -28.89 13.50 -23.98
C ILE A 288 -28.94 14.91 -23.36
N GLU A 289 -29.67 15.83 -24.04
CA GLU A 289 -29.80 17.21 -23.59
C GLU A 289 -30.57 17.28 -22.26
N THR A 290 -31.65 16.57 -22.14
CA THR A 290 -32.49 16.52 -20.93
C THR A 290 -31.71 15.98 -19.74
N THR A 291 -30.98 14.88 -19.92
CA THR A 291 -30.16 14.27 -18.86
C THR A 291 -29.01 15.21 -18.46
N PHE A 292 -28.33 15.83 -19.43
CA PHE A 292 -27.27 16.81 -19.17
C PHE A 292 -27.76 17.99 -18.32
N ILE A 293 -28.90 18.59 -18.68
CA ILE A 293 -29.45 19.72 -17.93
C ILE A 293 -29.73 19.32 -16.48
N ALA A 294 -30.31 18.15 -16.27
CA ALA A 294 -30.62 17.64 -14.94
C ALA A 294 -29.36 17.34 -14.10
N LEU A 295 -28.32 16.77 -14.72
CA LEU A 295 -27.02 16.54 -14.07
C LEU A 295 -26.29 17.83 -13.74
N ASN A 296 -26.29 18.80 -14.63
CA ASN A 296 -25.70 20.11 -14.36
C ASN A 296 -26.38 20.79 -13.18
N ASP A 297 -27.70 20.68 -13.08
CA ASP A 297 -28.48 21.26 -11.95
C ASP A 297 -28.21 20.51 -10.62
N ALA A 298 -28.02 19.22 -10.67
CA ALA A 298 -27.81 18.38 -9.49
C ALA A 298 -26.40 18.47 -8.92
N VAL A 299 -25.37 18.41 -9.79
CA VAL A 299 -23.94 18.29 -9.37
C VAL A 299 -23.01 19.25 -10.08
N GLY A 300 -23.52 20.19 -10.88
CA GLY A 300 -22.69 21.18 -11.57
C GLY A 300 -21.81 20.62 -12.69
N MET A 301 -22.11 19.42 -13.22
CA MET A 301 -21.32 18.81 -14.28
C MET A 301 -21.40 19.67 -15.56
N ASP A 302 -20.24 20.09 -16.07
CA ASP A 302 -20.18 20.85 -17.30
C ASP A 302 -20.36 19.97 -18.55
N ARG A 303 -20.72 20.60 -19.67
CA ARG A 303 -21.05 19.91 -20.91
C ARG A 303 -19.86 19.16 -21.52
N GLU A 304 -18.68 19.76 -21.46
CA GLU A 304 -17.47 19.14 -22.01
C GLU A 304 -17.12 17.84 -21.25
N THR A 305 -17.16 17.90 -19.91
CA THR A 305 -16.94 16.74 -19.04
C THR A 305 -17.99 15.66 -19.30
N PHE A 306 -19.26 16.02 -19.39
CA PHE A 306 -20.35 15.08 -19.67
C PHE A 306 -20.16 14.36 -21.00
N ASP A 307 -19.96 15.10 -22.08
CA ASP A 307 -19.77 14.53 -23.43
C ASP A 307 -18.52 13.63 -23.48
N LYS A 308 -17.42 14.08 -22.87
CA LYS A 308 -16.16 13.31 -22.79
C LYS A 308 -16.31 12.00 -22.02
N LYS A 309 -17.13 11.99 -20.96
CA LYS A 309 -17.42 10.78 -20.20
C LYS A 309 -18.24 9.79 -21.02
N LEU A 310 -19.24 10.26 -21.76
CA LEU A 310 -20.07 9.41 -22.62
C LEU A 310 -19.32 8.82 -23.84
N GLU A 311 -18.15 9.38 -24.21
CA GLU A 311 -17.26 8.76 -25.20
C GLU A 311 -16.66 7.44 -24.73
N HIS A 312 -16.66 7.18 -23.39
CA HIS A 312 -16.12 5.96 -22.77
C HIS A 312 -17.24 5.01 -22.34
N VAL A 313 -18.03 4.58 -23.30
CA VAL A 313 -19.14 3.64 -23.08
C VAL A 313 -18.63 2.21 -22.96
N TYR A 314 -19.10 1.50 -21.95
CA TYR A 314 -18.77 0.11 -21.70
C TYR A 314 -20.02 -0.79 -21.82
N GLY A 315 -19.85 -1.96 -22.43
CA GLY A 315 -20.93 -2.93 -22.53
C GLY A 315 -21.94 -2.68 -23.64
N SER A 316 -22.89 -3.63 -23.81
CA SER A 316 -23.92 -3.59 -24.84
C SER A 316 -25.17 -2.80 -24.42
N ASP A 317 -25.25 -2.44 -23.14
CA ASP A 317 -26.35 -1.65 -22.55
C ASP A 317 -26.06 -0.14 -22.55
N GLY A 318 -24.85 0.26 -23.02
CA GLY A 318 -24.43 1.64 -23.02
C GLY A 318 -24.12 2.20 -21.64
N SER A 319 -23.61 1.36 -20.72
CA SER A 319 -23.20 1.81 -19.40
C SER A 319 -21.94 2.69 -19.46
N CYS A 320 -21.93 3.78 -18.71
CA CYS A 320 -20.84 4.73 -18.63
C CYS A 320 -20.73 5.37 -17.24
N THR A 321 -19.55 5.29 -16.61
CA THR A 321 -19.30 6.00 -15.35
C THR A 321 -19.12 7.49 -15.60
N LEU A 322 -19.98 8.31 -15.00
CA LEU A 322 -19.95 9.77 -15.10
C LEU A 322 -19.09 10.41 -14.02
N ALA A 323 -19.28 9.99 -12.77
CA ALA A 323 -18.52 10.52 -11.63
C ALA A 323 -18.39 9.47 -10.53
N GLN A 324 -17.37 9.67 -9.69
CA GLN A 324 -17.18 8.92 -8.45
C GLN A 324 -16.88 9.90 -7.33
N TYR A 325 -17.52 9.70 -6.18
CA TYR A 325 -17.39 10.56 -5.01
C TYR A 325 -16.97 9.73 -3.80
N TYR A 326 -16.17 10.32 -2.93
CA TYR A 326 -16.00 9.78 -1.59
C TYR A 326 -17.30 9.95 -0.80
N PRO A 327 -17.54 9.11 0.22
CA PRO A 327 -18.80 9.16 0.99
C PRO A 327 -19.08 10.51 1.66
N ASP A 328 -18.04 11.30 1.96
CA ASP A 328 -18.09 12.62 2.56
C ASP A 328 -18.26 13.78 1.58
N GLU A 329 -18.17 13.52 0.27
CA GLU A 329 -18.26 14.55 -0.77
C GLU A 329 -19.68 14.76 -1.31
N ILE A 330 -20.60 13.85 -1.00
CA ILE A 330 -21.95 13.88 -1.56
C ILE A 330 -23.00 13.61 -0.48
N ASP A 331 -23.95 14.50 -0.36
CA ASP A 331 -25.03 14.37 0.61
C ASP A 331 -26.24 13.56 0.10
N GLY A 332 -27.09 13.13 1.04
CA GLY A 332 -28.27 12.32 0.74
C GLY A 332 -29.28 13.01 -0.18
N ASP A 333 -29.42 14.32 -0.07
CA ASP A 333 -30.36 15.10 -0.91
C ASP A 333 -29.89 15.13 -2.37
N THR A 334 -28.59 15.24 -2.57
CA THR A 334 -27.96 15.19 -3.89
C THR A 334 -28.07 13.78 -4.50
N LEU A 335 -27.86 12.73 -3.70
CA LEU A 335 -28.04 11.35 -4.14
C LEU A 335 -29.47 11.08 -4.59
N GLU A 336 -30.47 11.54 -3.84
CA GLU A 336 -31.88 11.41 -4.21
C GLU A 336 -32.21 12.15 -5.52
N LYS A 337 -31.64 13.33 -5.73
CA LYS A 337 -31.79 14.07 -7.00
C LYS A 337 -31.21 13.28 -8.18
N LEU A 338 -30.00 12.74 -8.02
CA LEU A 338 -29.33 11.95 -9.06
C LEU A 338 -30.11 10.69 -9.42
N ASP A 339 -30.61 9.95 -8.44
CA ASP A 339 -31.38 8.71 -8.66
C ASP A 339 -32.74 8.96 -9.33
N ASN A 340 -33.23 10.18 -9.29
CA ASN A 340 -34.45 10.60 -9.98
C ASN A 340 -34.22 11.07 -11.44
N ILE A 341 -32.98 11.15 -11.92
CA ILE A 341 -32.67 11.54 -13.32
C ILE A 341 -32.77 10.30 -14.21
N THR A 342 -33.59 10.37 -15.24
CA THR A 342 -33.78 9.27 -16.18
C THR A 342 -32.48 8.82 -16.83
N GLY A 343 -32.16 7.53 -16.72
CA GLY A 343 -30.97 6.92 -17.26
C GLY A 343 -29.71 7.18 -16.43
N ILE A 344 -29.84 7.80 -15.25
CA ILE A 344 -28.74 7.95 -14.26
C ILE A 344 -29.01 7.04 -13.07
N HIS A 345 -27.98 6.40 -12.62
CA HIS A 345 -28.01 5.46 -11.51
C HIS A 345 -26.91 5.76 -10.52
N VAL A 346 -27.17 5.52 -9.23
CA VAL A 346 -26.23 5.68 -8.14
C VAL A 346 -25.92 4.31 -7.53
N ALA A 347 -24.66 3.93 -7.52
CA ALA A 347 -24.18 2.71 -6.89
C ALA A 347 -23.29 3.05 -5.70
N MET A 348 -23.67 2.54 -4.51
CA MET A 348 -22.99 2.76 -3.25
C MET A 348 -21.90 1.70 -2.95
N LYS A 349 -21.83 0.63 -3.73
CA LYS A 349 -20.89 -0.50 -3.50
C LYS A 349 -20.53 -1.21 -4.80
N ASN A 350 -19.35 -1.84 -4.81
CA ASN A 350 -18.87 -2.71 -5.89
C ASN A 350 -18.57 -2.02 -7.24
N TYR A 351 -18.49 -0.69 -7.28
CA TYR A 351 -18.19 0.06 -8.51
C TYR A 351 -16.86 0.81 -8.48
N GLY A 352 -16.19 0.81 -7.32
CA GLY A 352 -14.88 1.39 -7.12
C GLY A 352 -14.59 1.55 -5.64
N THR A 353 -13.33 1.50 -5.28
CA THR A 353 -12.86 1.76 -3.92
C THR A 353 -11.72 2.75 -3.95
N ALA A 354 -11.56 3.53 -2.90
CA ALA A 354 -10.44 4.45 -2.74
C ALA A 354 -9.90 4.41 -1.32
N ARG A 355 -8.64 4.85 -1.15
CA ARG A 355 -8.06 5.07 0.16
C ARG A 355 -8.58 6.37 0.73
N TYR A 356 -8.97 6.34 2.01
CA TYR A 356 -9.54 7.47 2.73
C TYR A 356 -8.83 7.64 4.08
N TYR A 357 -8.61 8.87 4.47
CA TYR A 357 -7.95 9.26 5.71
C TYR A 357 -8.92 10.11 6.54
N PRO A 358 -9.64 9.51 7.51
CA PRO A 358 -10.72 10.17 8.25
C PRO A 358 -10.33 11.46 8.97
N TYR A 359 -9.04 11.59 9.30
CA TYR A 359 -8.52 12.73 10.06
C TYR A 359 -7.71 13.73 9.20
N GLY A 360 -7.73 13.58 7.88
CA GLY A 360 -7.17 14.54 6.92
C GLY A 360 -5.67 14.78 7.10
N THR A 361 -5.28 15.86 7.78
CA THR A 361 -3.89 16.26 7.99
C THR A 361 -3.20 15.51 9.13
N THR A 362 -3.98 14.97 10.07
CA THR A 362 -3.44 14.27 11.25
C THR A 362 -2.58 13.08 10.82
N LEU A 363 -1.39 12.98 11.40
CA LEU A 363 -0.39 11.96 11.09
C LEU A 363 0.09 11.94 9.64
N SER A 364 -0.10 13.00 8.86
CA SER A 364 0.21 13.02 7.42
C SER A 364 1.62 12.53 7.10
N HIS A 365 2.62 12.95 7.87
CA HIS A 365 4.02 12.56 7.69
C HIS A 365 4.33 11.12 8.14
N ILE A 366 3.45 10.52 8.92
CA ILE A 366 3.61 9.17 9.47
C ILE A 366 2.86 8.15 8.64
N ILE A 367 1.57 8.36 8.45
CA ILE A 367 0.74 7.48 7.62
C ILE A 367 1.27 7.49 6.18
N GLY A 368 1.56 8.69 5.66
CA GLY A 368 1.87 8.88 4.24
C GLY A 368 0.62 8.72 3.37
N TYR A 369 0.80 8.67 2.07
CA TYR A 369 -0.29 8.63 1.10
C TYR A 369 -0.09 7.54 0.07
N VAL A 370 -1.18 7.18 -0.59
CA VAL A 370 -1.17 6.27 -1.73
C VAL A 370 -1.34 7.03 -3.04
N SER A 371 -0.76 6.50 -4.12
CA SER A 371 -0.94 7.01 -5.49
C SER A 371 -0.63 5.89 -6.49
N HIS A 372 -0.80 6.17 -7.78
CA HIS A 372 -0.43 5.22 -8.84
C HIS A 372 1.03 4.81 -8.75
N ALA A 373 1.28 3.52 -8.99
CA ALA A 373 2.64 2.97 -9.05
C ALA A 373 3.43 3.58 -10.22
N ASP A 374 4.71 3.77 -10.01
CA ASP A 374 5.67 4.04 -11.08
C ASP A 374 6.45 2.76 -11.46
N GLU A 375 7.32 2.84 -12.46
CA GLU A 375 8.10 1.69 -12.92
C GLU A 375 8.97 1.07 -11.81
N SER A 376 9.52 1.90 -10.92
CA SER A 376 10.32 1.44 -9.78
C SER A 376 9.48 0.71 -8.75
N ASP A 377 8.26 1.17 -8.49
CA ASP A 377 7.32 0.49 -7.59
C ASP A 377 6.94 -0.89 -8.13
N VAL A 378 6.62 -0.95 -9.43
CA VAL A 378 6.27 -2.20 -10.10
C VAL A 378 7.43 -3.20 -10.02
N GLU A 379 8.67 -2.77 -10.24
CA GLU A 379 9.85 -3.62 -10.15
C GLU A 379 10.06 -4.12 -8.70
N ILE A 380 10.06 -3.21 -7.72
CA ILE A 380 10.32 -3.52 -6.32
C ILE A 380 9.28 -4.50 -5.76
N PHE A 381 8.00 -4.19 -5.95
CA PHE A 381 6.92 -4.96 -5.31
C PHE A 381 6.60 -6.28 -6.03
N ASN A 382 7.01 -6.46 -7.28
CA ASN A 382 6.85 -7.73 -8.00
C ASN A 382 8.05 -8.68 -7.86
N THR A 383 9.18 -8.26 -7.28
CA THR A 383 10.43 -9.05 -7.23
C THR A 383 10.25 -10.46 -6.68
N ASP A 384 9.46 -10.62 -5.61
CA ASP A 384 9.21 -11.92 -4.96
C ASP A 384 7.70 -12.24 -4.88
N ARG A 385 6.86 -11.54 -5.67
CA ARG A 385 5.41 -11.72 -5.64
C ARG A 385 4.97 -12.80 -6.61
N ASP A 386 4.14 -13.72 -6.13
CA ASP A 386 3.49 -14.71 -6.98
C ASP A 386 2.55 -13.98 -7.98
N PRO A 387 2.66 -14.21 -9.30
CA PRO A 387 1.76 -13.66 -10.29
C PRO A 387 0.27 -13.87 -9.96
N LEU A 388 -0.06 -14.97 -9.32
CA LEU A 388 -1.44 -15.32 -8.91
C LEU A 388 -1.93 -14.59 -7.66
N ASP A 389 -1.06 -13.87 -6.97
CA ASP A 389 -1.42 -12.96 -5.89
C ASP A 389 -1.76 -11.55 -6.41
N GLY A 390 -1.78 -11.39 -7.74
CA GLY A 390 -2.04 -10.13 -8.43
C GLY A 390 -0.79 -9.25 -8.51
N LEU A 391 -0.17 -9.20 -9.68
CA LEU A 391 0.99 -8.35 -9.92
C LEU A 391 0.62 -6.86 -9.82
N TYR A 392 1.59 -6.06 -9.40
CA TYR A 392 1.52 -4.62 -9.50
C TYR A 392 1.70 -4.19 -10.96
N THR A 393 0.92 -3.22 -11.38
CA THR A 393 0.98 -2.56 -12.67
C THR A 393 1.04 -1.04 -12.45
N LEU A 394 1.25 -0.26 -13.49
CA LEU A 394 1.23 1.20 -13.39
C LEU A 394 -0.12 1.76 -12.92
N ASP A 395 -1.21 0.99 -13.11
CA ASP A 395 -2.55 1.35 -12.62
C ASP A 395 -2.77 0.97 -11.14
N SER A 396 -1.83 0.22 -10.53
CA SER A 396 -1.95 -0.17 -9.13
C SER A 396 -1.79 1.03 -8.21
N ILE A 397 -2.64 1.13 -7.19
CA ILE A 397 -2.49 2.12 -6.12
C ILE A 397 -1.54 1.54 -5.06
N VAL A 398 -0.47 2.28 -4.74
CA VAL A 398 0.58 1.87 -3.80
C VAL A 398 0.92 2.97 -2.82
N GLY A 399 1.42 2.59 -1.65
CA GLY A 399 1.97 3.53 -0.68
C GLY A 399 3.22 4.23 -1.21
N LYS A 400 3.22 5.57 -1.20
CA LYS A 400 4.34 6.40 -1.68
C LYS A 400 5.26 6.87 -0.56
N SER A 401 4.75 6.98 0.66
CA SER A 401 5.49 7.42 1.83
C SER A 401 4.93 6.80 3.11
N GLY A 402 5.59 7.03 4.24
CA GLY A 402 5.09 6.67 5.56
C GLY A 402 4.83 5.18 5.77
N ILE A 403 3.88 4.89 6.65
CA ILE A 403 3.40 3.53 6.98
C ILE A 403 2.76 2.85 5.77
N GLU A 404 2.04 3.61 4.93
CA GLU A 404 1.49 3.11 3.67
C GLU A 404 2.57 2.47 2.78
N ARG A 405 3.75 3.11 2.67
CA ARG A 405 4.89 2.58 1.90
C ARG A 405 5.59 1.45 2.62
N LYS A 406 5.82 1.62 3.92
CA LYS A 406 6.56 0.65 4.75
C LYS A 406 5.88 -0.71 4.77
N TYR A 407 4.57 -0.71 4.90
CA TYR A 407 3.74 -1.91 5.00
C TYR A 407 2.94 -2.20 3.73
N GLU A 408 3.37 -1.72 2.57
CA GLU A 408 2.67 -1.89 1.29
C GLU A 408 2.25 -3.34 1.03
N THR A 409 3.18 -4.29 1.15
CA THR A 409 2.90 -5.71 0.89
C THR A 409 1.99 -6.36 1.95
N THR A 410 2.01 -5.84 3.17
CA THR A 410 1.15 -6.27 4.29
C THR A 410 -0.27 -5.74 4.10
N LEU A 411 -0.39 -4.44 3.79
CA LEU A 411 -1.66 -3.76 3.62
C LEU A 411 -2.40 -4.16 2.34
N ARG A 412 -1.70 -4.45 1.23
CA ARG A 412 -2.34 -4.71 -0.07
C ARG A 412 -3.14 -6.01 -0.10
N GLY A 413 -2.68 -7.06 0.58
CA GLY A 413 -3.26 -8.39 0.47
C GLY A 413 -2.93 -9.11 -0.85
N LYS A 414 -3.71 -10.14 -1.18
CA LYS A 414 -3.55 -10.96 -2.37
C LYS A 414 -4.87 -11.08 -3.13
N ASP A 415 -4.81 -10.80 -4.41
CA ASP A 415 -5.99 -10.92 -5.24
C ASP A 415 -6.38 -12.37 -5.50
N GLY A 416 -7.67 -12.57 -5.66
CA GLY A 416 -8.22 -13.83 -6.12
C GLY A 416 -8.61 -13.76 -7.60
N TYR A 417 -9.02 -14.91 -8.14
CA TYR A 417 -9.45 -15.05 -9.53
C TYR A 417 -10.60 -16.02 -9.63
N LYS A 418 -11.61 -15.63 -10.38
CA LYS A 418 -12.74 -16.49 -10.75
C LYS A 418 -12.61 -16.85 -12.21
N TYR A 419 -12.38 -18.12 -12.50
CA TYR A 419 -12.28 -18.65 -13.85
C TYR A 419 -13.61 -19.22 -14.29
N PHE A 420 -14.03 -18.94 -15.52
CA PHE A 420 -15.31 -19.34 -16.04
C PHE A 420 -15.29 -19.54 -17.55
N ILE A 421 -16.27 -20.30 -18.05
CA ILE A 421 -16.55 -20.39 -19.48
C ILE A 421 -17.36 -19.15 -19.87
N LYS A 422 -16.81 -18.34 -20.78
CA LYS A 422 -17.42 -17.15 -21.34
C LYS A 422 -18.04 -17.50 -22.68
N GLY A 423 -19.35 -17.33 -22.82
CA GLY A 423 -20.07 -17.50 -24.07
C GLY A 423 -19.72 -16.45 -25.11
N SER A 424 -20.01 -16.74 -26.38
CA SER A 424 -19.86 -15.80 -27.50
C SER A 424 -20.66 -14.49 -27.29
N ASP A 425 -21.76 -14.57 -26.54
CA ASP A 425 -22.56 -13.40 -26.10
C ASP A 425 -21.98 -12.61 -24.94
N GLY A 426 -20.82 -13.03 -24.44
CA GLY A 426 -20.12 -12.39 -23.33
C GLY A 426 -20.55 -12.84 -21.93
N ARG A 427 -21.58 -13.70 -21.81
CA ARG A 427 -22.08 -14.16 -20.51
C ARG A 427 -21.20 -15.24 -19.90
N ASN A 428 -21.21 -15.31 -18.58
CA ASN A 428 -20.66 -16.44 -17.83
C ASN A 428 -21.60 -17.63 -17.93
N ILE A 429 -21.19 -18.69 -18.66
CA ILE A 429 -21.92 -19.94 -18.79
C ILE A 429 -21.77 -20.79 -17.53
N ARG A 430 -20.51 -21.01 -17.09
CA ARG A 430 -20.20 -21.83 -15.92
C ARG A 430 -18.93 -21.34 -15.25
N THR A 431 -18.93 -21.23 -13.93
CA THR A 431 -17.71 -21.03 -13.14
C THR A 431 -16.98 -22.37 -12.98
N LEU A 432 -15.71 -22.38 -13.40
CA LEU A 432 -14.85 -23.57 -13.34
C LEU A 432 -14.21 -23.72 -11.98
N CYS A 433 -13.54 -22.67 -11.52
CA CYS A 433 -12.90 -22.62 -10.22
C CYS A 433 -12.76 -21.18 -9.72
N VAL A 434 -12.51 -21.04 -8.42
CA VAL A 434 -12.29 -19.76 -7.76
C VAL A 434 -11.03 -19.89 -6.88
N LYS A 435 -10.06 -19.00 -7.11
CA LYS A 435 -9.03 -18.71 -6.13
C LYS A 435 -9.54 -17.54 -5.29
N GLU A 436 -9.82 -17.79 -4.03
CA GLU A 436 -10.31 -16.76 -3.12
C GLU A 436 -9.25 -15.68 -2.91
N LYS A 437 -9.68 -14.44 -2.71
CA LYS A 437 -8.81 -13.33 -2.33
C LYS A 437 -8.43 -13.40 -0.85
N GLU A 438 -7.28 -12.87 -0.52
CA GLU A 438 -6.87 -12.62 0.86
C GLU A 438 -6.75 -11.11 1.07
N ASP A 439 -7.66 -10.52 1.86
CA ASP A 439 -7.59 -9.08 2.16
C ASP A 439 -6.32 -8.77 2.96
N GLY A 440 -5.84 -7.52 2.85
CA GLY A 440 -4.65 -7.05 3.52
C GLY A 440 -4.79 -7.11 5.04
N LEU A 441 -3.66 -7.12 5.73
CA LEU A 441 -3.62 -7.07 7.18
C LEU A 441 -3.69 -5.62 7.65
N ASP A 442 -4.29 -5.41 8.82
CA ASP A 442 -4.39 -4.11 9.46
C ASP A 442 -3.14 -3.83 10.28
N VAL A 443 -2.68 -2.58 10.28
CA VAL A 443 -1.50 -2.12 11.02
C VAL A 443 -1.95 -1.18 12.13
N ASN A 444 -1.72 -1.56 13.39
CA ASN A 444 -2.04 -0.73 14.54
C ASN A 444 -0.77 -0.03 15.09
N LEU A 445 -0.87 1.28 15.29
CA LEU A 445 0.22 2.13 15.73
C LEU A 445 0.25 2.26 17.27
N THR A 446 1.40 2.67 17.80
CA THR A 446 1.55 3.04 19.23
C THR A 446 1.00 4.43 19.54
N ILE A 447 0.52 5.13 18.54
CA ILE A 447 0.03 6.50 18.62
C ILE A 447 -1.23 6.57 19.50
N ASP A 448 -1.18 7.47 20.45
CA ASP A 448 -2.36 8.00 21.14
C ASP A 448 -2.94 9.12 20.24
N LEU A 449 -4.08 8.85 19.63
CA LEU A 449 -4.66 9.75 18.64
C LEU A 449 -5.08 11.10 19.26
N GLU A 450 -5.61 11.10 20.48
CA GLU A 450 -5.98 12.33 21.18
C GLU A 450 -4.75 13.19 21.46
N LEU A 451 -3.70 12.59 21.98
CA LEU A 451 -2.40 13.25 22.19
C LEU A 451 -1.78 13.76 20.87
N GLN A 452 -1.90 12.99 19.79
CA GLN A 452 -1.39 13.38 18.47
C GLN A 452 -2.12 14.63 17.94
N GLN A 453 -3.44 14.59 17.92
CA GLN A 453 -4.25 15.73 17.46
C GLN A 453 -4.00 16.98 18.32
N TYR A 454 -3.90 16.79 19.64
CA TYR A 454 -3.55 17.87 20.56
C TYR A 454 -2.17 18.45 20.24
N THR A 455 -1.18 17.60 19.99
CA THR A 455 0.19 18.00 19.64
C THR A 455 0.22 18.81 18.34
N GLU A 456 -0.45 18.36 17.29
CA GLU A 456 -0.55 19.06 16.00
C GLU A 456 -1.25 20.41 16.16
N LYS A 457 -2.36 20.43 16.91
CA LYS A 457 -3.09 21.66 17.18
C LYS A 457 -2.27 22.68 17.98
N LEU A 458 -1.47 22.23 18.94
CA LEU A 458 -0.52 23.11 19.65
C LEU A 458 0.51 23.73 18.70
N LEU A 459 1.05 22.93 17.76
CA LEU A 459 1.99 23.43 16.77
C LEU A 459 1.32 24.47 15.85
N ASP A 460 0.12 24.18 15.36
CA ASP A 460 -0.63 25.07 14.49
C ASP A 460 -0.92 26.42 15.18
N LEU A 461 -1.36 26.40 16.43
CA LEU A 461 -1.65 27.62 17.21
C LEU A 461 -0.40 28.45 17.50
N VAL A 462 0.74 27.79 17.78
CA VAL A 462 1.99 28.48 18.12
C VAL A 462 2.68 29.07 16.90
N ILE A 463 2.53 28.43 15.72
CA ILE A 463 3.24 28.77 14.48
C ILE A 463 2.31 29.51 13.48
N TYR A 464 1.01 29.55 13.74
CA TYR A 464 0.02 30.06 12.80
C TYR A 464 0.39 31.44 12.22
N GLY A 465 0.40 31.53 10.90
CA GLY A 465 0.68 32.78 10.15
C GLY A 465 2.16 33.18 10.08
N GLU A 466 3.06 32.43 10.70
CA GLU A 466 4.50 32.70 10.71
C GLU A 466 5.26 31.77 9.75
N ASP A 467 6.35 32.25 9.17
CA ASP A 467 7.24 31.47 8.30
C ASP A 467 8.19 30.58 9.13
N PHE A 468 7.61 29.78 10.04
CA PHE A 468 8.35 28.92 10.93
C PHE A 468 8.11 27.45 10.58
N THR A 469 8.99 26.60 11.10
CA THR A 469 8.80 25.17 11.05
C THR A 469 9.05 24.55 12.39
N GLY A 470 8.43 23.41 12.67
CA GLY A 470 8.56 22.75 13.96
C GLY A 470 8.46 21.22 13.88
N ALA A 471 8.89 20.59 14.94
CA ALA A 471 8.71 19.17 15.17
C ALA A 471 8.57 18.88 16.67
N VAL A 472 7.70 17.93 16.97
CA VAL A 472 7.49 17.40 18.30
C VAL A 472 7.61 15.88 18.26
N VAL A 473 8.24 15.32 19.28
CA VAL A 473 8.28 13.87 19.54
C VAL A 473 7.87 13.64 20.98
N VAL A 474 6.85 12.83 21.17
CA VAL A 474 6.40 12.33 22.47
C VAL A 474 6.59 10.82 22.47
N MET A 475 7.33 10.30 23.41
CA MET A 475 7.63 8.89 23.47
C MET A 475 7.79 8.39 24.91
N ASN A 476 7.54 7.11 25.10
CA ASN A 476 7.84 6.45 26.35
C ASN A 476 9.37 6.18 26.44
N PRO A 477 10.09 6.76 27.40
CA PRO A 477 11.55 6.64 27.46
C PRO A 477 12.04 5.25 27.88
N VAL A 478 11.18 4.40 28.44
CA VAL A 478 11.53 3.05 28.89
C VAL A 478 11.32 2.03 27.78
N THR A 479 10.17 2.09 27.11
CA THR A 479 9.78 1.14 26.05
C THR A 479 10.28 1.52 24.67
N GLY A 480 10.44 2.82 24.40
CA GLY A 480 10.74 3.36 23.07
C GLY A 480 9.49 3.56 22.19
N ALA A 481 8.29 3.29 22.68
CA ALA A 481 7.04 3.54 21.94
C ALA A 481 6.88 5.03 21.67
N VAL A 482 6.60 5.37 20.39
CA VAL A 482 6.29 6.75 19.98
C VAL A 482 4.79 6.96 20.15
N GLU A 483 4.39 7.82 21.07
CA GLU A 483 2.98 8.08 21.42
C GLU A 483 2.38 9.22 20.61
N ALA A 484 3.20 10.23 20.25
CA ALA A 484 2.85 11.26 19.29
C ALA A 484 4.10 11.77 18.58
N ILE A 485 3.96 12.12 17.31
CA ILE A 485 5.06 12.67 16.52
C ILE A 485 4.49 13.60 15.43
N ALA A 486 4.84 14.87 15.50
CA ALA A 486 4.34 15.90 14.60
C ALA A 486 5.46 16.64 13.89
N SER A 487 5.19 17.05 12.66
CA SER A 487 6.07 17.87 11.82
C SER A 487 5.23 18.98 11.18
N TYR A 488 5.63 20.23 11.31
CA TYR A 488 4.90 21.38 10.81
C TYR A 488 5.70 22.13 9.71
N PRO A 489 5.04 22.59 8.66
CA PRO A 489 3.64 22.39 8.35
C PRO A 489 3.32 20.95 7.92
N ASP A 490 2.09 20.54 8.16
CA ASP A 490 1.48 19.32 7.68
C ASP A 490 0.78 19.51 6.32
N TYR A 491 0.10 18.48 5.84
CA TYR A 491 -0.63 18.51 4.56
C TYR A 491 -1.79 17.51 4.57
N ASP A 492 -2.83 17.79 3.81
CA ASP A 492 -4.00 16.91 3.70
C ASP A 492 -3.72 15.69 2.81
N LEU A 493 -3.90 14.49 3.41
CA LEU A 493 -3.67 13.22 2.74
C LEU A 493 -4.73 12.93 1.68
N ASN A 494 -5.97 13.33 1.93
CA ASN A 494 -7.07 13.12 1.00
C ASN A 494 -6.89 13.95 -0.27
N SER A 495 -6.49 15.22 -0.15
CA SER A 495 -6.24 16.10 -1.29
C SER A 495 -5.14 15.55 -2.22
N ILE A 496 -4.08 14.94 -1.65
CA ILE A 496 -3.04 14.26 -2.46
C ILE A 496 -3.62 13.00 -3.13
N THR A 497 -4.30 12.16 -2.35
CA THR A 497 -4.80 10.86 -2.83
C THR A 497 -5.89 11.01 -3.88
N ARG A 498 -6.73 12.03 -3.76
CA ARG A 498 -7.76 12.41 -4.74
C ARG A 498 -7.15 13.05 -6.00
N GLY A 499 -5.88 13.46 -5.93
CA GLY A 499 -5.21 14.13 -7.06
C GLY A 499 -5.76 15.52 -7.32
N GLU A 500 -6.10 16.28 -6.27
CA GLU A 500 -6.61 17.64 -6.39
C GLU A 500 -5.65 18.51 -7.17
N SER A 501 -6.20 19.20 -8.19
CA SER A 501 -5.40 19.95 -9.15
C SER A 501 -4.59 21.05 -8.47
N GLY A 502 -3.27 21.02 -8.64
CA GLY A 502 -2.35 22.02 -8.11
C GLY A 502 -1.98 21.86 -6.64
N TYR A 503 -2.66 21.00 -5.86
CA TYR A 503 -2.37 20.86 -4.43
C TYR A 503 -0.95 20.32 -4.17
N TYR A 504 -0.58 19.23 -4.81
CA TYR A 504 0.77 18.68 -4.67
C TYR A 504 1.86 19.64 -5.12
N SER A 505 1.61 20.40 -6.20
CA SER A 505 2.55 21.43 -6.68
C SER A 505 2.72 22.56 -5.66
N SER A 506 1.64 22.99 -5.00
CA SER A 506 1.70 24.03 -3.96
C SER A 506 2.55 23.58 -2.75
N LEU A 507 2.49 22.28 -2.39
CA LEU A 507 3.33 21.74 -1.32
C LEU A 507 4.83 21.70 -1.69
N ILE A 508 5.16 21.48 -2.97
CA ILE A 508 6.55 21.52 -3.46
C ILE A 508 7.09 22.96 -3.48
N GLU A 509 6.24 23.92 -3.82
CA GLU A 509 6.62 25.34 -3.93
C GLU A 509 6.72 26.03 -2.55
N ASP A 510 6.12 25.48 -1.50
CA ASP A 510 6.20 26.03 -0.15
C ASP A 510 7.63 25.92 0.42
N SER A 511 8.26 27.08 0.68
CA SER A 511 9.61 27.19 1.25
C SER A 511 9.78 26.47 2.60
N ARG A 512 8.69 26.25 3.34
CA ARG A 512 8.66 25.53 4.62
C ARG A 512 8.75 24.02 4.45
N THR A 513 8.72 23.53 3.19
CA THR A 513 8.88 22.10 2.83
C THR A 513 7.90 21.16 3.57
N PRO A 514 6.57 21.32 3.39
CA PRO A 514 5.56 20.53 4.13
C PRO A 514 5.70 19.02 3.90
N LEU A 515 6.14 18.56 2.76
CA LEU A 515 6.33 17.13 2.47
C LEU A 515 7.49 16.47 3.25
N VAL A 516 8.35 17.27 3.88
CA VAL A 516 9.49 16.76 4.67
C VAL A 516 9.05 16.47 6.10
N ASN A 517 9.15 15.21 6.54
CA ASN A 517 8.99 14.86 7.94
C ASN A 517 10.19 15.37 8.75
N LYS A 518 10.04 16.54 9.35
CA LYS A 518 11.11 17.23 10.10
C LYS A 518 11.50 16.49 11.36
N ALA A 519 10.55 15.76 11.97
CA ALA A 519 10.82 14.96 13.17
C ALA A 519 11.77 13.77 12.90
N VAL A 520 11.64 13.15 11.72
CA VAL A 520 12.34 11.91 11.35
C VAL A 520 13.50 12.18 10.39
N ASN A 521 13.26 13.00 9.36
CA ASN A 521 14.19 13.24 8.25
C ASN A 521 14.95 14.57 8.36
N GLY A 522 14.52 15.49 9.24
CA GLY A 522 15.24 16.73 9.49
C GLY A 522 16.60 16.47 10.15
N SER A 523 17.58 17.31 9.85
CA SER A 523 18.92 17.26 10.43
C SER A 523 19.31 18.63 10.93
N TYR A 524 19.40 18.79 12.25
CA TYR A 524 19.57 20.10 12.88
C TYR A 524 20.69 20.08 13.90
N PRO A 525 21.39 21.21 14.11
CA PRO A 525 22.36 21.30 15.20
C PRO A 525 21.63 21.24 16.57
N PRO A 526 22.00 20.28 17.45
CA PRO A 526 21.31 20.10 18.73
C PRO A 526 21.55 21.23 19.74
N GLY A 527 22.60 22.01 19.54
CA GLY A 527 22.97 23.04 20.48
C GLY A 527 23.17 22.50 21.89
N SER A 528 22.74 23.27 22.87
CA SER A 528 22.95 22.94 24.27
C SER A 528 22.26 21.69 24.79
N THR A 529 21.35 21.05 24.05
CA THR A 529 20.80 19.76 24.46
C THR A 529 21.88 18.66 24.43
N PHE A 530 22.85 18.79 23.55
CA PHE A 530 23.96 17.86 23.41
C PHE A 530 24.91 17.82 24.60
N LYS A 531 24.91 18.84 25.45
CA LYS A 531 25.80 18.96 26.61
C LYS A 531 25.63 17.81 27.63
N ALA A 532 24.44 17.25 27.76
CA ALA A 532 24.21 16.08 28.61
C ALA A 532 25.08 14.90 28.20
N PHE A 533 25.19 14.63 26.88
CA PHE A 533 26.03 13.56 26.34
C PHE A 533 27.51 13.87 26.43
N VAL A 534 27.91 15.15 26.34
CA VAL A 534 29.29 15.58 26.52
C VAL A 534 29.73 15.40 27.98
N ALA A 535 28.85 15.71 28.95
CA ALA A 535 29.07 15.39 30.35
C ALA A 535 29.24 13.88 30.57
N ALA A 536 28.34 13.09 29.98
CA ALA A 536 28.39 11.62 30.05
C ALA A 536 29.73 11.08 29.50
N ALA A 537 30.17 11.56 28.34
CA ALA A 537 31.44 11.18 27.75
C ALA A 537 32.62 11.47 28.64
N ALA A 538 32.64 12.61 29.31
CA ALA A 538 33.73 13.01 30.20
C ALA A 538 33.75 12.19 31.52
N LEU A 539 32.59 11.89 32.08
CA LEU A 539 32.44 11.09 33.30
C LEU A 539 32.72 9.61 33.06
N ASP A 540 32.08 8.97 32.10
CA ASP A 540 32.23 7.54 31.80
C ASP A 540 33.69 7.17 31.46
N GLN A 541 34.38 8.06 30.78
CA GLN A 541 35.76 7.86 30.39
C GLN A 541 36.74 8.34 31.45
N ASN A 542 36.28 8.76 32.63
CA ASN A 542 37.09 9.26 33.75
C ASN A 542 38.06 10.41 33.35
N VAL A 543 37.59 11.29 32.44
CA VAL A 543 38.35 12.48 32.02
C VAL A 543 38.36 13.51 33.13
N VAL A 544 37.20 13.68 33.78
CA VAL A 544 36.99 14.53 34.95
C VAL A 544 36.03 13.85 35.93
N SER A 545 36.03 14.28 37.19
CA SER A 545 34.97 13.98 38.17
C SER A 545 33.85 15.03 38.05
N ALA A 546 32.67 14.73 38.60
CA ALA A 546 31.55 15.69 38.63
C ALA A 546 31.92 16.99 39.40
N ASP A 547 32.85 16.92 40.31
CA ASP A 547 33.34 18.06 41.10
C ASP A 547 34.41 18.92 40.38
N TYR A 548 34.79 18.52 39.14
CA TYR A 548 35.76 19.27 38.38
C TYR A 548 35.36 20.73 38.24
N VAL A 549 36.22 21.67 38.63
CA VAL A 549 36.03 23.11 38.49
C VAL A 549 36.94 23.63 37.38
N PHE A 550 36.34 24.32 36.42
CA PHE A 550 37.11 25.00 35.38
C PHE A 550 37.94 26.15 35.97
N THR A 551 39.22 26.16 35.67
CA THR A 551 40.20 27.15 36.21
C THR A 551 40.83 28.01 35.13
N GLY A 552 40.39 27.92 33.86
CA GLY A 552 40.92 28.76 32.78
C GLY A 552 40.53 30.22 32.95
N GLU A 553 41.37 31.12 32.46
CA GLU A 553 41.14 32.57 32.53
C GLU A 553 39.99 32.98 31.57
N ILE A 554 38.95 33.61 32.11
CA ILE A 554 37.80 34.14 31.36
C ILE A 554 37.85 35.67 31.40
N ILE A 555 37.97 36.29 30.22
CA ILE A 555 38.03 37.73 30.07
C ILE A 555 36.76 38.22 29.34
N ASN A 556 35.98 39.07 30.01
CA ASN A 556 34.72 39.62 29.41
C ASN A 556 33.74 38.55 28.85
N ASP A 557 33.59 37.43 29.57
CA ASP A 557 32.77 36.27 29.18
C ASP A 557 33.31 35.45 27.99
N TYR A 558 34.56 35.62 27.64
CA TYR A 558 35.24 34.88 26.60
C TYR A 558 36.45 34.10 27.19
N TRP A 559 36.63 32.91 26.67
CA TRP A 559 37.76 32.04 26.95
C TRP A 559 38.49 31.69 25.65
N THR A 560 39.81 31.84 25.71
CA THR A 560 40.70 31.37 24.65
C THR A 560 41.41 30.12 25.15
N PRO A 561 41.13 28.92 24.53
CA PRO A 561 41.78 27.67 24.93
C PRO A 561 43.32 27.76 24.89
N THR A 562 43.99 27.32 25.98
CA THR A 562 45.44 27.24 26.09
C THR A 562 45.87 25.79 26.19
N GLY A 563 47.09 25.45 25.74
CA GLY A 563 47.57 24.07 25.74
C GLY A 563 47.27 23.24 24.48
N TYR A 564 46.53 23.80 23.55
CA TYR A 564 46.12 23.17 22.30
C TYR A 564 46.80 23.80 21.06
N GLY A 565 48.06 24.22 21.22
CA GLY A 565 48.81 24.97 20.23
C GLY A 565 48.36 26.43 20.14
N ARG A 566 48.69 27.12 19.02
CA ARG A 566 48.23 28.49 18.79
C ARG A 566 46.73 28.49 18.41
N TRP A 567 45.91 28.99 19.32
CA TRP A 567 44.48 29.16 19.02
C TRP A 567 44.28 30.34 18.03
N ILE A 568 43.86 30.05 16.84
CA ILE A 568 43.70 31.01 15.74
C ILE A 568 42.21 31.33 15.45
N TRP A 569 41.29 30.73 16.16
CA TRP A 569 39.87 30.88 16.04
C TRP A 569 39.31 31.89 17.06
N PRO A 570 38.05 32.34 16.88
CA PRO A 570 37.40 33.19 17.87
C PRO A 570 37.38 32.54 19.26
N ALA A 571 37.48 33.38 20.30
CA ALA A 571 37.33 32.91 21.67
C ALA A 571 35.91 32.39 21.93
N ILE A 572 35.77 31.42 22.81
CA ILE A 572 34.50 30.79 23.15
C ILE A 572 33.76 31.68 24.15
N LYS A 573 32.50 32.01 23.80
CA LYS A 573 31.66 32.88 24.62
C LYS A 573 30.89 32.10 25.67
N ARG A 574 30.85 32.58 26.90
CA ARG A 574 30.02 32.08 27.99
C ARG A 574 28.52 32.29 27.71
N SER A 575 27.66 31.46 28.26
CA SER A 575 26.22 31.70 28.16
C SER A 575 25.81 32.96 28.96
N ARG A 576 24.73 33.63 28.49
CA ARG A 576 24.23 34.89 29.06
C ARG A 576 23.82 34.81 30.53
N VAL A 577 23.32 33.67 30.96
CA VAL A 577 22.66 33.49 32.27
C VAL A 577 23.60 32.94 33.36
N PHE A 578 24.89 32.77 33.08
CA PHE A 578 25.80 32.19 34.06
C PHE A 578 26.01 33.13 35.27
N ASN A 579 25.81 32.57 36.48
CA ASN A 579 26.05 33.31 37.71
C ASN A 579 27.56 33.33 38.02
N ARG A 580 28.21 34.50 37.86
CA ARG A 580 29.66 34.67 38.02
C ARG A 580 30.15 34.52 39.46
N THR A 581 29.25 34.50 40.45
CA THR A 581 29.62 34.29 41.87
C THR A 581 29.72 32.83 42.25
N GLN A 582 29.28 31.91 41.34
CA GLN A 582 29.34 30.48 41.54
C GLN A 582 30.56 29.84 40.88
N PRO A 583 31.10 28.73 41.41
CA PRO A 583 32.16 27.99 40.74
C PRO A 583 31.72 27.46 39.41
N THR A 584 32.61 27.45 38.40
CA THR A 584 32.35 26.91 37.09
C THR A 584 32.57 25.38 37.13
N ASN A 585 31.72 24.67 37.86
CA ASN A 585 31.68 23.20 37.91
C ASN A 585 30.58 22.63 36.99
N MET A 586 30.52 21.29 36.87
CA MET A 586 29.59 20.63 35.94
C MET A 586 28.13 20.99 36.26
N THR A 587 27.71 20.97 37.52
CA THR A 587 26.34 21.31 37.94
C THR A 587 25.94 22.71 37.51
N ASN A 588 26.76 23.73 37.85
CA ASN A 588 26.46 25.11 37.46
C ASN A 588 26.59 25.35 35.96
N ALA A 589 27.50 24.66 35.29
CA ALA A 589 27.62 24.72 33.84
C ALA A 589 26.43 24.09 33.14
N MET A 590 25.87 22.97 33.64
CA MET A 590 24.65 22.35 33.12
C MET A 590 23.44 23.26 33.36
N LEU A 591 23.28 23.75 34.59
CA LEU A 591 22.15 24.61 35.01
C LEU A 591 22.07 25.89 34.17
N HIS A 592 23.18 26.54 33.92
CA HIS A 592 23.26 27.79 33.17
C HIS A 592 23.69 27.59 31.72
N SER A 593 23.82 26.36 31.29
CA SER A 593 24.20 25.99 29.93
C SER A 593 25.50 26.65 29.43
N ASP A 594 26.57 26.57 30.21
CA ASP A 594 27.86 27.29 29.94
C ASP A 594 28.63 26.61 28.78
N ASN A 595 28.88 27.35 27.70
CA ASN A 595 29.61 26.83 26.54
C ASN A 595 31.11 26.62 26.87
N ILE A 596 31.72 27.46 27.70
CA ILE A 596 33.15 27.38 28.02
C ILE A 596 33.45 26.05 28.70
N TYR A 597 32.66 25.67 29.70
CA TYR A 597 32.88 24.45 30.46
C TYR A 597 32.76 23.21 29.54
N PHE A 598 31.75 23.13 28.71
CA PHE A 598 31.53 21.97 27.83
C PHE A 598 32.50 21.92 26.65
N ALA A 599 33.00 23.05 26.18
CA ALA A 599 34.10 23.09 25.22
C ALA A 599 35.39 22.55 25.84
N ASP A 600 35.69 22.92 27.11
CA ASP A 600 36.83 22.41 27.86
C ASP A 600 36.73 20.89 28.10
N LEU A 601 35.53 20.39 28.44
CA LEU A 601 35.30 18.94 28.56
C LEU A 601 35.60 18.20 27.26
N ALA A 602 35.09 18.69 26.12
CA ALA A 602 35.34 18.06 24.82
C ALA A 602 36.83 18.07 24.46
N LEU A 603 37.51 19.21 24.67
CA LEU A 603 38.94 19.35 24.43
C LEU A 603 39.78 18.43 25.35
N LYS A 604 39.41 18.28 26.62
CA LYS A 604 40.08 17.39 27.59
C LYS A 604 39.83 15.91 27.25
N THR A 605 38.65 15.56 26.79
CA THR A 605 38.32 14.22 26.30
C THR A 605 39.22 13.86 25.12
N GLY A 606 39.48 14.81 24.23
CA GLY A 606 40.26 14.61 23.01
C GLY A 606 39.46 14.01 21.88
N ALA A 607 39.87 14.24 20.66
CA ALA A 607 39.09 13.93 19.45
C ALA A 607 38.72 12.44 19.35
N ASP A 608 39.71 11.55 19.48
CA ASP A 608 39.48 10.11 19.26
C ASP A 608 38.52 9.52 20.31
N ARG A 609 38.73 9.88 21.60
CA ARG A 609 37.86 9.39 22.68
C ARG A 609 36.46 9.97 22.58
N PHE A 610 36.34 11.25 22.22
CA PHE A 610 35.08 11.92 22.04
C PHE A 610 34.27 11.28 20.88
N LEU A 611 34.87 11.12 19.70
CA LEU A 611 34.22 10.51 18.54
C LEU A 611 33.84 9.06 18.81
N SER A 612 34.71 8.29 19.44
CA SER A 612 34.43 6.89 19.80
C SER A 612 33.25 6.77 20.75
N TYR A 613 33.20 7.62 21.81
CA TYR A 613 32.07 7.60 22.74
C TYR A 613 30.76 7.99 22.06
N MET A 614 30.78 9.09 21.32
CA MET A 614 29.58 9.56 20.62
C MET A 614 29.06 8.52 19.60
N SER A 615 29.95 7.84 18.89
CA SER A 615 29.56 6.72 18.03
C SER A 615 28.98 5.56 18.85
N GLY A 616 29.54 5.29 20.04
CA GLY A 616 29.02 4.24 20.94
C GLY A 616 27.59 4.50 21.47
N ILE A 617 27.14 5.73 21.51
CA ILE A 617 25.78 6.12 21.89
C ILE A 617 24.87 6.40 20.71
N GLY A 618 25.26 6.00 19.48
CA GLY A 618 24.41 6.04 18.27
C GLY A 618 24.62 7.24 17.36
N MET A 619 25.54 8.16 17.65
CA MET A 619 25.88 9.24 16.71
C MET A 619 26.65 8.68 15.51
N GLY A 620 26.29 9.15 14.30
CA GLY A 620 26.84 8.63 13.05
C GLY A 620 26.07 7.43 12.49
N GLU A 621 25.01 7.01 13.17
CA GLU A 621 24.10 5.98 12.71
C GLU A 621 22.69 6.57 12.43
N ARG A 622 21.80 5.77 11.84
CA ARG A 622 20.37 6.04 11.75
C ARG A 622 19.68 5.42 12.96
N ALA A 623 18.77 6.15 13.59
CA ALA A 623 17.89 5.52 14.59
C ALA A 623 17.10 4.39 13.90
N PRO A 624 17.04 3.18 14.48
CA PRO A 624 16.24 2.08 13.95
C PRO A 624 14.77 2.39 14.19
N PHE A 625 14.08 2.76 13.14
CA PHE A 625 12.67 3.11 13.15
C PHE A 625 12.00 2.57 11.89
N GLU A 626 10.70 2.36 11.90
CA GLU A 626 9.97 1.81 10.75
C GLU A 626 10.10 2.70 9.50
N LEU A 627 10.14 4.02 9.71
CA LEU A 627 10.37 4.97 8.63
C LEU A 627 11.88 5.25 8.51
N THR A 628 12.31 5.54 7.29
CA THR A 628 13.71 5.88 7.04
C THR A 628 14.11 7.17 7.76
N THR A 629 15.02 7.09 8.73
CA THR A 629 15.53 8.24 9.50
C THR A 629 16.73 8.89 8.82
N SER A 630 16.99 10.16 9.14
CA SER A 630 18.24 10.81 8.79
C SER A 630 19.41 10.21 9.55
N LYS A 631 20.57 10.15 8.91
CA LYS A 631 21.81 9.77 9.57
C LYS A 631 22.36 10.97 10.35
N SER A 632 22.56 10.83 11.67
CA SER A 632 23.21 11.87 12.46
C SER A 632 24.69 11.97 12.16
N GLN A 633 25.31 13.10 12.51
CA GLN A 633 26.76 13.30 12.34
C GLN A 633 27.34 14.18 13.46
N ILE A 634 28.63 13.99 13.76
CA ILE A 634 29.41 14.86 14.61
C ILE A 634 30.32 15.74 13.77
N ILE A 635 30.78 15.16 12.67
CA ILE A 635 31.64 15.79 11.69
C ILE A 635 31.25 15.32 10.30
N GLY A 636 31.33 16.21 9.32
CA GLY A 636 31.02 15.88 7.93
C GLY A 636 32.04 14.91 7.32
N ALA A 637 31.60 14.11 6.35
CA ALA A 637 32.38 13.00 5.80
C ALA A 637 33.75 13.42 5.21
N ASN A 638 33.89 14.67 4.78
CA ASN A 638 35.12 15.20 4.18
C ASN A 638 35.87 16.20 5.08
N THR A 639 35.45 16.31 6.34
CA THR A 639 36.07 17.27 7.29
C THR A 639 36.97 16.54 8.29
N ALA A 640 38.14 17.03 8.54
CA ALA A 640 39.01 16.52 9.60
C ALA A 640 38.71 17.21 10.92
N MET A 641 38.61 16.46 12.03
CA MET A 641 38.41 17.01 13.33
C MET A 641 39.63 17.89 13.72
N ASN A 642 39.36 19.09 14.13
CA ASN A 642 40.35 20.01 14.69
C ASN A 642 39.88 20.53 16.05
N TYR A 643 40.74 21.24 16.77
CA TYR A 643 40.41 21.71 18.13
C TYR A 643 39.20 22.65 18.18
N LYS A 644 38.99 23.45 17.14
CA LYS A 644 37.79 24.32 17.05
C LYS A 644 36.52 23.53 16.92
N LEU A 645 36.48 22.61 15.97
CA LEU A 645 35.32 21.74 15.78
C LEU A 645 35.06 20.87 17.01
N LEU A 646 36.12 20.35 17.65
CA LEU A 646 35.95 19.58 18.86
C LEU A 646 35.38 20.43 20.01
N ALA A 647 35.85 21.67 20.18
CA ALA A 647 35.31 22.59 21.16
C ALA A 647 33.83 22.94 20.85
N ASP A 648 33.49 23.20 19.57
CA ASP A 648 32.12 23.50 19.15
C ASP A 648 31.19 22.30 19.36
N SER A 649 31.66 21.09 19.06
CA SER A 649 30.91 19.85 19.33
C SER A 649 30.57 19.69 20.80
N GLY A 650 31.45 20.23 21.70
CA GLY A 650 31.22 20.23 23.15
C GLY A 650 29.94 20.94 23.59
N TYR A 651 29.41 21.86 22.80
CA TYR A 651 28.14 22.51 23.08
C TYR A 651 27.11 22.35 21.93
N GLY A 652 27.27 21.29 21.10
CA GLY A 652 26.32 20.87 20.07
C GLY A 652 26.25 21.81 18.88
N GLN A 653 27.37 22.43 18.52
CA GLN A 653 27.53 23.30 17.37
C GLN A 653 28.64 22.76 16.44
N GLY A 654 29.07 23.53 15.46
CA GLY A 654 30.05 23.11 14.47
C GLY A 654 29.33 22.30 13.36
N GLU A 655 29.69 21.03 13.21
CA GLU A 655 29.10 20.15 12.20
C GLU A 655 28.17 19.05 12.80
N VAL A 656 27.86 19.16 14.09
CA VAL A 656 26.95 18.22 14.76
C VAL A 656 25.53 18.41 14.27
N LEU A 657 24.96 17.37 13.69
CA LEU A 657 23.59 17.34 13.19
C LEU A 657 22.87 16.06 13.65
N ILE A 658 21.61 16.20 14.03
CA ILE A 658 20.77 15.11 14.52
C ILE A 658 19.29 15.39 14.21
N SER A 659 18.50 14.33 14.00
CA SER A 659 17.05 14.47 13.89
C SER A 659 16.39 14.58 15.27
N PRO A 660 15.20 15.23 15.37
CA PRO A 660 14.43 15.28 16.60
C PRO A 660 14.16 13.89 17.21
N LEU A 661 13.71 12.94 16.40
CA LEU A 661 13.46 11.56 16.85
C LEU A 661 14.73 10.92 17.44
N GLN A 662 15.86 11.01 16.76
CA GLN A 662 17.10 10.41 17.28
C GLN A 662 17.58 11.08 18.55
N LEU A 663 17.46 12.42 18.67
CA LEU A 663 17.81 13.13 19.88
C LEU A 663 16.91 12.72 21.06
N ALA A 664 15.60 12.59 20.84
CA ALA A 664 14.65 12.11 21.83
C ALA A 664 15.01 10.68 22.27
N THR A 665 15.24 9.79 21.32
CA THR A 665 15.60 8.38 21.56
C THR A 665 16.90 8.27 22.38
N MET A 666 17.93 9.02 22.02
CA MET A 666 19.19 9.03 22.79
C MET A 666 19.00 9.60 24.20
N PHE A 667 18.13 10.61 24.35
CA PHE A 667 17.86 11.23 25.65
C PHE A 667 17.15 10.28 26.63
N CYS A 668 16.44 9.25 26.12
CA CYS A 668 15.83 8.19 26.92
C CYS A 668 16.84 7.50 27.84
N ALA A 669 18.13 7.43 27.47
CA ALA A 669 19.18 6.83 28.30
C ALA A 669 19.24 7.43 29.72
N PHE A 670 18.92 8.72 29.87
CA PHE A 670 18.92 9.39 31.18
C PHE A 670 17.72 8.99 32.07
N ARG A 671 16.67 8.39 31.49
CA ARG A 671 15.52 7.86 32.24
C ARG A 671 15.53 6.34 32.32
N ASN A 672 16.22 5.66 31.42
CA ASN A 672 16.21 4.21 31.25
C ASN A 672 17.56 3.58 31.66
N GLU A 673 18.10 3.99 32.82
CA GLU A 673 19.29 3.41 33.43
C GLU A 673 20.52 3.35 32.50
N GLY A 674 20.61 4.26 31.54
CA GLY A 674 21.68 4.32 30.57
C GLY A 674 21.44 3.53 29.27
N ASN A 675 20.31 2.83 29.15
CA ASN A 675 19.95 2.11 27.95
C ASN A 675 19.20 3.02 26.98
N ILE A 676 19.53 2.95 25.70
CA ILE A 676 18.78 3.62 24.62
C ILE A 676 17.79 2.60 24.04
N PRO A 677 16.47 2.82 24.15
CA PRO A 677 15.49 1.91 23.61
C PRO A 677 15.46 2.00 22.07
N THR A 678 14.98 0.96 21.41
CA THR A 678 14.62 1.03 20.00
C THR A 678 13.33 1.84 19.85
N PRO A 679 13.33 2.98 19.15
CA PRO A 679 12.09 3.69 18.89
C PRO A 679 11.24 2.89 17.93
N TYR A 680 9.93 2.81 18.17
CA TYR A 680 8.99 2.13 17.30
C TYR A 680 7.62 2.79 17.32
N ILE A 681 6.87 2.65 16.23
CA ILE A 681 5.54 3.24 16.07
C ILE A 681 4.47 2.20 15.72
N THR A 682 4.86 1.00 15.30
CA THR A 682 3.91 -0.09 15.04
C THR A 682 3.77 -0.93 16.29
N TYR A 683 2.54 -1.02 16.80
CA TYR A 683 2.22 -1.84 17.97
C TYR A 683 1.94 -3.30 17.58
N SER A 684 1.08 -3.50 16.57
CA SER A 684 0.67 -4.84 16.17
C SER A 684 0.10 -4.87 14.75
N ILE A 685 0.06 -6.08 14.18
CA ILE A 685 -0.55 -6.38 12.88
C ILE A 685 -1.67 -7.37 13.11
N TYR A 686 -2.85 -7.11 12.53
CA TYR A 686 -4.05 -7.92 12.67
C TYR A 686 -4.56 -8.43 11.33
N LYS A 687 -5.19 -9.59 11.37
CA LYS A 687 -6.09 -10.08 10.32
C LYS A 687 -7.52 -9.84 10.77
N THR A 688 -8.29 -9.09 9.98
CA THR A 688 -9.71 -8.87 10.24
C THR A 688 -10.55 -9.88 9.48
N GLU A 689 -11.36 -10.67 10.22
CA GLU A 689 -12.32 -11.64 9.68
C GLU A 689 -13.74 -11.30 10.20
N GLY A 690 -14.46 -10.51 9.44
CA GLY A 690 -15.74 -9.96 9.84
C GLY A 690 -15.61 -9.00 11.03
N ILE A 691 -16.09 -9.39 12.21
CA ILE A 691 -15.96 -8.60 13.46
C ILE A 691 -14.78 -9.06 14.34
N LYS A 692 -13.99 -10.02 13.89
CA LYS A 692 -12.87 -10.56 14.66
C LYS A 692 -11.56 -9.97 14.16
N HIS A 693 -10.77 -9.47 15.11
CA HIS A 693 -9.40 -9.05 14.89
C HIS A 693 -8.46 -10.11 15.46
N ILE A 694 -7.75 -10.83 14.59
CA ILE A 694 -6.81 -11.88 14.95
C ILE A 694 -5.41 -11.27 14.89
N CYS A 695 -4.75 -11.16 16.05
CA CYS A 695 -3.39 -10.65 16.11
C CYS A 695 -2.44 -11.62 15.41
N VAL A 696 -1.72 -11.14 14.41
CA VAL A 696 -0.73 -11.89 13.64
C VAL A 696 0.66 -11.64 14.20
N GLU A 697 0.95 -10.39 14.55
CA GLU A 697 2.24 -9.96 15.05
C GLU A 697 2.07 -8.85 16.10
N THR A 698 2.90 -8.86 17.13
CA THR A 698 3.00 -7.79 18.12
C THR A 698 4.44 -7.38 18.26
N VAL A 699 4.70 -6.06 18.16
CA VAL A 699 6.04 -5.50 18.37
C VAL A 699 6.30 -5.40 19.88
N SER A 700 7.37 -6.02 20.33
CA SER A 700 7.80 -5.92 21.73
C SER A 700 8.89 -4.87 21.90
N PRO A 701 8.88 -4.11 22.99
CA PRO A 701 9.95 -3.17 23.32
C PRO A 701 11.34 -3.84 23.27
N SER A 702 12.30 -3.15 22.72
CA SER A 702 13.67 -3.64 22.61
C SER A 702 14.68 -2.52 22.88
N VAL A 703 15.91 -2.88 23.17
CA VAL A 703 17.00 -1.94 23.44
C VAL A 703 17.88 -1.81 22.20
N TRP A 704 18.01 -0.62 21.67
CA TRP A 704 18.91 -0.32 20.56
C TRP A 704 20.38 -0.36 21.02
N ILE A 705 20.71 0.38 22.09
CA ILE A 705 22.09 0.41 22.61
C ILE A 705 22.04 0.16 24.13
N PRO A 706 22.43 -1.04 24.59
CA PRO A 706 22.48 -1.33 26.01
C PRO A 706 23.70 -0.64 26.68
N ASN A 707 23.51 -0.14 27.89
CA ASN A 707 24.55 0.52 28.67
C ASN A 707 25.29 1.62 27.88
N ALA A 708 24.56 2.37 27.06
CA ALA A 708 25.09 3.50 26.27
C ALA A 708 25.74 4.54 27.16
N ILE A 709 25.19 4.77 28.35
CA ILE A 709 25.72 5.59 29.42
C ILE A 709 25.75 4.73 30.69
N SER A 710 26.80 4.79 31.48
CA SER A 710 26.84 4.02 32.74
C SER A 710 25.78 4.52 33.71
N GLU A 711 25.14 3.61 34.46
CA GLU A 711 24.15 3.94 35.48
C GLU A 711 24.69 4.95 36.49
N SER A 712 25.96 4.80 36.87
CA SER A 712 26.65 5.74 37.82
C SER A 712 26.74 7.17 37.26
N THR A 713 26.86 7.31 35.92
CA THR A 713 26.89 8.60 35.23
C THR A 713 25.49 9.17 35.08
N VAL A 714 24.52 8.35 34.78
CA VAL A 714 23.09 8.74 34.75
C VAL A 714 22.68 9.33 36.10
N ASN A 715 22.99 8.62 37.20
CA ASN A 715 22.70 9.05 38.57
C ASN A 715 23.40 10.38 38.98
N GLN A 716 24.49 10.76 38.30
CA GLN A 716 25.13 12.06 38.50
C GLN A 716 24.54 13.17 37.63
N ILE A 717 24.11 12.85 36.39
CA ILE A 717 23.62 13.84 35.41
C ILE A 717 22.17 14.20 35.65
N VAL A 718 21.29 13.23 35.96
CA VAL A 718 19.84 13.46 36.10
C VAL A 718 19.52 14.55 37.14
N PRO A 719 20.11 14.59 38.33
CA PRO A 719 19.90 15.69 39.27
C PRO A 719 20.32 17.06 38.73
N MET A 720 21.32 17.11 37.80
CA MET A 720 21.68 18.36 37.13
C MET A 720 20.64 18.78 36.13
N LEU A 721 20.02 17.80 35.37
CA LEU A 721 18.93 18.04 34.42
C LEU A 721 17.64 18.50 35.16
N GLU A 722 17.32 17.92 36.31
CA GLU A 722 16.27 18.44 37.19
C GLU A 722 16.53 19.89 37.59
N GLY A 723 17.77 20.19 38.02
CA GLY A 723 18.16 21.53 38.34
C GLY A 723 18.00 22.55 37.22
N VAL A 724 18.19 22.14 35.97
CA VAL A 724 17.93 23.00 34.78
C VAL A 724 16.48 23.46 34.71
N MET A 725 15.54 22.58 35.10
CA MET A 725 14.11 22.83 35.04
C MET A 725 13.57 23.50 36.31
N ASP A 726 14.28 23.38 37.43
CA ASP A 726 13.87 23.90 38.72
C ASP A 726 13.72 25.42 38.70
N PRO A 727 12.51 25.96 38.95
CA PRO A 727 12.28 27.41 38.97
C PRO A 727 13.10 28.18 39.99
N GLU A 728 13.44 27.54 41.12
CA GLU A 728 14.16 28.19 42.23
C GLU A 728 15.66 28.28 41.98
N LYS A 729 16.23 27.37 41.18
CA LYS A 729 17.65 27.33 40.87
C LYS A 729 18.07 28.25 39.73
N ASN A 730 17.16 29.02 39.15
CA ASN A 730 17.41 29.96 38.06
C ASN A 730 18.06 29.30 36.80
N GLY A 731 17.72 28.03 36.53
CA GLY A 731 18.18 27.30 35.35
C GLY A 731 17.57 27.84 34.04
N THR A 732 18.13 27.36 32.92
CA THR A 732 17.68 27.82 31.60
C THR A 732 16.26 27.33 31.24
N GLY A 733 15.79 26.28 31.91
CA GLY A 733 14.43 25.70 31.73
C GLY A 733 13.39 26.22 32.76
N ARG A 734 13.73 27.17 33.64
CA ARG A 734 12.86 27.64 34.74
C ARG A 734 11.47 28.16 34.32
N LYS A 735 11.29 28.48 33.03
CA LYS A 735 10.00 28.89 32.48
C LYS A 735 9.04 27.70 32.31
N LEU A 736 9.58 26.49 32.24
CA LEU A 736 8.77 25.27 32.16
C LEU A 736 8.29 24.92 33.56
N ARG A 737 7.04 25.22 33.83
CA ARG A 737 6.37 24.85 35.08
C ARG A 737 5.27 23.86 34.75
N VAL A 738 5.43 22.61 35.13
CA VAL A 738 4.42 21.58 35.01
C VAL A 738 3.87 21.34 36.40
N PRO A 739 2.56 21.52 36.63
CA PRO A 739 1.97 21.26 37.95
C PRO A 739 2.19 19.80 38.37
N ASP A 740 2.42 19.58 39.64
CA ASP A 740 2.51 18.26 40.28
C ASP A 740 3.47 17.25 39.63
N CYS A 741 4.42 17.74 38.85
CA CYS A 741 5.39 16.93 38.16
C CYS A 741 6.81 17.50 38.23
N VAL A 742 7.77 16.67 38.62
CA VAL A 742 9.20 16.99 38.52
C VAL A 742 9.69 16.60 37.13
N ILE A 743 10.37 17.51 36.46
CA ILE A 743 10.91 17.33 35.13
C ILE A 743 12.42 17.35 35.15
N ALA A 744 13.08 16.37 34.54
CA ALA A 744 14.47 16.41 34.19
C ALA A 744 14.62 16.69 32.69
N GLY A 745 15.42 17.70 32.31
CA GLY A 745 15.51 18.05 30.90
C GLY A 745 16.56 19.09 30.57
N LYS A 746 16.67 19.38 29.28
CA LYS A 746 17.66 20.35 28.78
C LYS A 746 17.05 21.21 27.68
N THR A 747 17.33 22.50 27.76
CA THR A 747 17.04 23.47 26.71
C THR A 747 18.23 23.61 25.76
N GLY A 748 17.94 23.90 24.52
CA GLY A 748 18.91 24.22 23.49
C GLY A 748 18.48 25.44 22.69
N THR A 749 19.49 26.15 22.18
CA THR A 749 19.32 27.16 21.13
C THR A 749 20.59 27.08 20.28
N ALA A 750 20.41 26.70 19.02
CA ALA A 750 21.50 26.57 18.06
C ALA A 750 21.35 27.65 16.98
N GLU A 751 22.36 28.49 16.85
CA GLU A 751 22.40 29.54 15.83
C GLU A 751 22.61 28.92 14.45
N LEU A 752 21.78 29.29 13.46
CA LEU A 752 21.87 28.76 12.10
C LEU A 752 22.78 29.60 11.19
N ASP A 753 22.93 30.86 11.48
CA ASP A 753 23.72 31.79 10.67
C ASP A 753 24.63 32.69 11.52
N ALA A 754 25.68 33.19 10.88
CA ALA A 754 26.67 34.09 11.57
C ALA A 754 26.05 35.43 11.99
N ALA A 755 25.00 35.88 11.33
CA ALA A 755 24.26 37.11 11.64
C ALA A 755 23.31 36.93 12.81
N LYS A 756 23.06 35.68 13.21
CA LYS A 756 22.17 35.29 14.30
C LYS A 756 20.71 35.75 14.04
N THR A 757 20.26 35.58 12.83
CA THR A 757 18.88 35.94 12.44
C THR A 757 17.91 34.82 12.74
N ARG A 758 18.34 33.55 12.61
CA ARG A 758 17.53 32.33 12.88
C ARG A 758 18.25 31.38 13.84
N ALA A 759 17.46 30.61 14.56
CA ALA A 759 17.94 29.59 15.47
C ALA A 759 17.00 28.39 15.52
N ILE A 760 17.61 27.24 15.79
CA ILE A 760 16.84 26.06 16.22
C ILE A 760 16.66 26.14 17.73
N SER A 761 15.42 26.28 18.16
CA SER A 761 15.01 26.29 19.54
C SER A 761 14.61 24.91 20.01
N TRP A 762 15.28 24.36 21.03
CA TRP A 762 15.09 23.00 21.52
C TRP A 762 14.62 22.95 22.96
N PHE A 763 13.76 22.01 23.24
CA PHE A 763 13.52 21.43 24.55
C PHE A 763 13.53 19.90 24.42
N VAL A 764 14.13 19.20 25.37
CA VAL A 764 13.99 17.76 25.57
C VAL A 764 14.01 17.49 27.07
N GLY A 765 13.03 16.70 27.54
CA GLY A 765 12.91 16.37 28.93
C GLY A 765 11.84 15.30 29.19
N PHE A 766 11.87 14.72 30.38
CA PHE A 766 11.00 13.64 30.78
C PHE A 766 10.48 13.84 32.20
N ARG A 767 9.34 13.21 32.50
CA ARG A 767 8.75 13.14 33.84
C ARG A 767 9.63 12.33 34.76
N MET A 768 9.60 12.67 36.04
CA MET A 768 10.29 11.97 37.12
C MET A 768 9.32 11.44 38.15
N GLY A 769 9.65 10.29 38.76
CA GLY A 769 8.89 9.72 39.88
C GLY A 769 7.59 9.04 39.50
N MET A 770 7.42 8.63 38.24
CA MET A 770 6.29 7.82 37.79
C MET A 770 6.35 6.42 38.41
N GLU A 771 5.21 5.92 38.89
CA GLU A 771 5.10 4.57 39.46
C GLU A 771 4.90 3.50 38.38
N ASN A 772 4.20 3.85 37.30
CA ASN A 772 3.92 2.94 36.19
C ASN A 772 4.70 3.31 34.94
N VAL A 773 5.12 2.32 34.20
CA VAL A 773 5.82 2.52 32.91
C VAL A 773 4.92 3.27 31.90
N GLU A 774 3.64 3.07 31.96
CA GLU A 774 2.66 3.72 31.10
C GLU A 774 2.55 5.24 31.31
N ASP A 775 2.88 5.73 32.53
CA ASP A 775 2.86 7.16 32.86
C ASP A 775 4.18 7.87 32.48
N GLU A 776 5.20 7.10 32.10
CA GLU A 776 6.49 7.63 31.67
C GLU A 776 6.35 8.35 30.34
N ARG A 777 6.87 9.57 30.29
CA ARG A 777 6.80 10.39 29.08
C ARG A 777 8.02 11.25 28.91
N LEU A 778 8.62 11.18 27.73
CA LEU A 778 9.63 12.09 27.23
C LEU A 778 9.03 12.96 26.14
N VAL A 779 9.26 14.25 26.21
CA VAL A 779 8.83 15.23 25.21
C VAL A 779 10.06 15.94 24.65
N LEU A 780 10.14 15.97 23.32
CA LEU A 780 11.08 16.82 22.59
C LEU A 780 10.30 17.79 21.72
N VAL A 781 10.65 19.07 21.80
CA VAL A 781 10.10 20.16 20.96
C VAL A 781 11.25 20.84 20.24
N MET A 782 11.09 21.04 18.96
CA MET A 782 12.04 21.75 18.09
C MET A 782 11.31 22.77 17.21
N PHE A 783 11.84 24.02 17.19
CA PHE A 783 11.37 25.06 16.28
C PHE A 783 12.55 25.71 15.54
N ASP A 784 12.38 25.92 14.24
CA ASP A 784 13.21 26.81 13.44
C ASP A 784 12.53 28.17 13.37
N VAL A 785 13.09 29.15 14.10
CA VAL A 785 12.46 30.44 14.37
C VAL A 785 13.46 31.58 14.31
N PRO A 786 13.01 32.84 14.20
CA PRO A 786 13.87 34.00 14.42
C PRO A 786 14.53 33.97 15.79
N TYR A 787 15.79 34.39 15.86
CA TYR A 787 16.57 34.37 17.10
C TYR A 787 16.18 35.53 18.02
N THR A 788 15.00 35.44 18.64
CA THR A 788 14.51 36.37 19.68
C THR A 788 14.11 35.59 20.93
N ASP A 789 14.09 36.29 22.09
CA ASP A 789 13.68 35.64 23.35
C ASP A 789 12.19 35.24 23.31
N GLU A 790 11.35 35.90 22.55
CA GLU A 790 9.96 35.59 22.32
C GLU A 790 9.83 34.24 21.62
N TYR A 791 10.27 34.14 20.40
CA TYR A 791 10.12 32.94 19.56
C TYR A 791 10.89 31.72 20.08
N THR A 792 12.08 31.93 20.64
CA THR A 792 12.85 30.85 21.26
C THR A 792 12.23 30.32 22.55
N SER A 793 11.19 30.97 23.10
CA SER A 793 10.46 30.54 24.30
C SER A 793 9.26 29.68 24.01
N LEU A 794 8.69 29.68 22.79
CA LEU A 794 7.50 28.93 22.37
C LEU A 794 7.54 27.44 22.70
N LYS A 795 8.75 26.85 22.69
CA LYS A 795 8.98 25.44 23.08
C LYS A 795 8.47 25.11 24.48
N PHE A 796 8.44 26.11 25.42
CA PHE A 796 8.01 25.86 26.80
C PHE A 796 6.50 25.74 26.89
N ASP A 797 5.76 26.42 26.04
CA ASP A 797 4.30 26.39 26.04
C ASP A 797 3.82 25.04 25.52
N VAL A 798 4.38 24.55 24.42
CA VAL A 798 4.10 23.20 23.88
C VAL A 798 4.56 22.12 24.86
N ALA A 799 5.80 22.19 25.36
CA ALA A 799 6.33 21.16 26.27
C ALA A 799 5.57 21.08 27.58
N ARG A 800 5.08 22.21 28.12
CA ARG A 800 4.29 22.24 29.35
C ARG A 800 3.03 21.45 29.21
N GLU A 801 2.28 21.66 28.13
CA GLU A 801 1.03 20.98 27.87
C GLU A 801 1.22 19.47 27.72
N LEU A 802 2.23 19.06 26.94
CA LEU A 802 2.47 17.65 26.67
C LEU A 802 3.07 16.88 27.86
N LEU A 803 3.64 17.56 28.85
CA LEU A 803 4.18 16.96 30.08
C LEU A 803 3.18 16.92 31.23
N LYS A 804 1.98 17.48 31.11
CA LYS A 804 0.91 17.35 32.13
C LYS A 804 0.49 15.90 32.30
N LEU A 805 0.03 15.57 33.50
CA LEU A 805 -0.54 14.26 33.84
C LEU A 805 -2.06 14.18 33.56
N GLU A 806 -2.71 15.33 33.51
CA GLU A 806 -4.13 15.46 33.31
C GLU A 806 -4.54 15.38 31.83
N THR A 807 -5.83 15.13 31.59
CA THR A 807 -6.43 15.15 30.26
C THR A 807 -6.23 16.49 29.55
N PHE A 808 -6.06 16.45 28.25
CA PHE A 808 -5.82 17.63 27.43
C PHE A 808 -7.06 18.53 27.44
N GLY A 809 -6.87 19.80 27.80
CA GLY A 809 -7.89 20.83 27.66
C GLY A 809 -8.05 21.29 26.21
N ASP A 810 -8.97 22.23 25.95
CA ASP A 810 -9.04 22.85 24.63
C ASP A 810 -7.78 23.71 24.41
N PRO A 811 -6.92 23.39 23.43
CA PRO A 811 -5.71 24.15 23.16
C PRO A 811 -6.00 25.61 22.77
N ASN A 812 -7.18 25.93 22.26
CA ASN A 812 -7.57 27.31 21.94
C ASN A 812 -7.70 28.19 23.20
N GLU A 813 -8.00 27.60 24.35
CA GLU A 813 -8.09 28.35 25.62
C GLU A 813 -6.72 28.83 26.11
N LEU A 814 -5.64 28.10 25.77
CA LEU A 814 -4.26 28.45 26.19
C LEU A 814 -3.74 29.74 25.58
N PHE A 815 -4.19 30.07 24.37
CA PHE A 815 -3.73 31.22 23.61
C PHE A 815 -4.80 32.29 23.45
N SER A 816 -5.99 32.08 24.00
CA SER A 816 -7.12 33.01 23.98
C SER A 816 -6.93 34.21 24.94
N GLY A 817 -5.70 34.47 25.41
CA GLY A 817 -5.25 35.66 26.14
C GLY A 817 -6.32 36.43 26.88
N GLU A 818 -6.52 36.23 28.20
CA GLU A 818 -6.84 37.35 29.05
C GLU A 818 -5.56 38.08 29.39
N GLU A 819 -5.50 39.39 29.03
CA GLU A 819 -4.46 40.34 29.35
C GLU A 819 -4.20 40.46 30.89
#